data_8b103728dedc8bd2279e14730789dbea
#
_entry.id   8b103728dedc8bd2279e14730789dbea
#
_cell.length_a   1.000
_cell.length_b   1.000
_cell.length_c   1.000
_cell.angle_alpha   90.00
_cell.angle_beta   90.00
_cell.angle_gamma   90.00
#
_symmetry.space_group_name_H-M   'P 1'
#
loop_
_entity.id
_entity.type
_entity.pdbx_description
1 polymer ?
#
loop_
_entity_poly.entity_id
_entity_poly.type
_entity_poly.pdbx_seq_one_letter_code
_entity_poly.pdbx_strand_id
1 'polypeptide(L)'
;MKILTIHADFIEFEAKKKAFAAAEEGVEKGHKVRVEECLVVFSAVEKKDEDNVSLVLQKYLQEIKNISQQVNAKTLVLYPYAHLSSTLADPHVAEDFLKQAQQKLHAEKFVVYRAPFGWYKSFNIACKGHPLSELSRQFGPEETLSLKKEGKDEPFVFDEKKLTNDEKILLTSALLVGKAIKNLHPKAEVTALGFYHHQAYVDIAGAELQVDEVASVEEQARSELAKHFPVEKIAVQQITNALQKSMVQDIGKSAVGYDLDGMKVVPLYKDPFVSLEKIKALKVLNQSKVYWKNNANNTQLTRVYVVGFDNAAKLEEFLKKKEEAENRSHLKIGKEMGLFVTSELVGPGLPLLAPKGMIIREEIINYLWELHQDKGYQKVWTPHIAKEQLYKTSGHWDKFGDELFKVKGKTDNFILKPMNCPHHMQIFDSFSFSYRDLPVRYFEPATIYRDEKSGQLLGLSRVRAITQDDGHLFCRVSQIKQEVATIVSVIREFYATLGMDKEYWVSLSVRGEDKSKYLGTEEAWVTAEKSLEQAAKENKLPYKRIEGEAAFYGPKLDFLFKDSLGREWQLATIQCDFNLPERFNLGYMNEESKRERPVVIHRAISGSLERFMSVLIEHFAGKFPLWLSPVQVKIVTVNDRNVHFASEVVKLLRAEGIRVELDDRTESIGRKVRDAQMERVGYIVTVGDKEVEKKVLAVRGRDGEVKFDVSVQGFVRDVVEEVRERGL
;
A
#
# COMPACT_ATOMS: atom_id res chain seq x y z
N MET A 1 23.72 1.68 -18.41
CA MET A 1 23.73 3.07 -18.93
C MET A 1 23.12 4.00 -17.90
N LYS A 2 23.82 5.06 -17.52
CA LYS A 2 23.29 6.10 -16.64
C LYS A 2 23.35 7.44 -17.34
N ILE A 3 22.29 8.23 -17.23
CA ILE A 3 22.23 9.60 -17.72
C ILE A 3 21.73 10.56 -16.65
N LEU A 4 22.27 11.78 -16.69
CA LEU A 4 21.73 12.93 -15.99
C LEU A 4 21.48 14.00 -17.05
N THR A 5 20.26 14.45 -17.19
CA THR A 5 19.91 15.50 -18.13
C THR A 5 19.69 16.81 -17.39
N ILE A 6 20.22 17.91 -17.96
CA ILE A 6 20.04 19.27 -17.43
C ILE A 6 19.52 20.16 -18.54
N HIS A 7 18.33 20.74 -18.36
CA HIS A 7 17.82 21.78 -19.23
C HIS A 7 18.44 23.12 -18.80
N ALA A 8 19.29 23.66 -19.69
CA ALA A 8 20.18 24.76 -19.37
C ALA A 8 19.94 25.97 -20.28
N ASP A 9 20.12 27.16 -19.72
CA ASP A 9 20.23 28.39 -20.50
C ASP A 9 21.50 28.35 -21.39
N PHE A 10 22.59 27.80 -20.83
CA PHE A 10 23.78 27.51 -21.60
C PHE A 10 24.64 26.44 -20.90
N ILE A 11 25.49 25.81 -21.70
CA ILE A 11 26.69 25.11 -21.22
C ILE A 11 27.91 25.62 -22.00
N GLU A 12 28.98 25.92 -21.25
CA GLU A 12 30.31 26.19 -21.84
C GLU A 12 31.28 25.12 -21.37
N PHE A 13 32.00 24.47 -22.24
CA PHE A 13 33.01 23.48 -21.87
C PHE A 13 34.29 23.62 -22.68
N GLU A 14 35.42 23.15 -22.12
CA GLU A 14 36.77 23.28 -22.71
C GLU A 14 37.58 21.99 -22.37
N ALA A 15 38.20 21.40 -23.39
CA ALA A 15 39.11 20.27 -23.22
C ALA A 15 40.46 20.72 -22.66
N LYS A 16 40.89 20.18 -21.53
CA LYS A 16 42.12 20.59 -20.83
C LYS A 16 43.30 19.64 -21.06
N LYS A 17 43.10 18.33 -20.87
CA LYS A 17 44.13 17.30 -20.95
C LYS A 17 43.49 15.94 -21.28
N LYS A 18 44.17 15.10 -22.08
CA LYS A 18 43.78 13.71 -22.30
C LYS A 18 43.75 12.96 -20.92
N ALA A 19 42.69 12.21 -20.66
CA ALA A 19 42.55 11.41 -19.47
C ALA A 19 43.28 10.06 -19.60
N PHE A 20 43.38 9.53 -20.83
CA PHE A 20 44.07 8.29 -21.15
C PHE A 20 44.56 8.31 -22.64
N ALA A 21 45.41 7.34 -23.00
CA ALA A 21 46.11 7.33 -24.30
C ALA A 21 45.14 7.24 -25.49
N ALA A 22 44.06 6.47 -25.39
CA ALA A 22 43.03 6.28 -26.42
C ALA A 22 41.94 7.35 -26.40
N ALA A 23 42.18 8.55 -25.84
CA ALA A 23 41.24 9.66 -25.91
C ALA A 23 41.08 10.18 -27.37
N GLU A 24 39.87 10.66 -27.67
CA GLU A 24 39.48 11.14 -28.98
C GLU A 24 40.53 12.08 -29.58
N GLU A 25 40.90 11.81 -30.85
CA GLU A 25 41.91 12.57 -31.60
C GLU A 25 41.28 13.77 -32.33
N GLY A 26 42.12 14.73 -32.73
CA GLY A 26 41.67 15.92 -33.45
C GLY A 26 41.01 16.99 -32.60
N VAL A 27 41.02 16.81 -31.26
CA VAL A 27 40.44 17.78 -30.30
C VAL A 27 41.45 18.91 -30.07
N GLU A 28 41.02 20.14 -30.32
CA GLU A 28 41.85 21.35 -30.08
C GLU A 28 41.82 21.68 -28.56
N LYS A 29 43.01 21.58 -27.91
CA LYS A 29 43.17 21.89 -26.50
C LYS A 29 42.97 23.37 -26.25
N GLY A 30 42.12 23.71 -25.27
CA GLY A 30 41.83 25.11 -24.91
C GLY A 30 40.69 25.76 -25.71
N HIS A 31 40.18 25.07 -26.75
CA HIS A 31 39.01 25.57 -27.46
C HIS A 31 37.76 25.50 -26.61
N LYS A 32 37.11 26.63 -26.43
CA LYS A 32 35.87 26.77 -25.67
C LYS A 32 34.66 26.62 -26.59
N VAL A 33 33.78 25.72 -26.24
CA VAL A 33 32.48 25.53 -26.89
C VAL A 33 31.39 25.99 -25.97
N ARG A 34 30.57 26.95 -26.42
CA ARG A 34 29.40 27.43 -25.70
C ARG A 34 28.14 27.14 -26.49
N VAL A 35 27.16 26.52 -25.85
CA VAL A 35 25.88 26.15 -26.45
C VAL A 35 24.77 26.73 -25.57
N GLU A 36 23.94 27.56 -26.22
CA GLU A 36 22.80 28.23 -25.56
C GLU A 36 21.52 27.39 -25.73
N GLU A 37 20.55 27.61 -24.82
CA GLU A 37 19.19 27.01 -24.86
C GLU A 37 19.21 25.52 -25.19
N CYS A 38 19.81 24.69 -24.33
CA CYS A 38 20.10 23.30 -24.64
C CYS A 38 19.69 22.33 -23.53
N LEU A 39 19.44 21.08 -23.93
CA LEU A 39 19.35 19.92 -23.01
C LEU A 39 20.71 19.23 -23.01
N VAL A 40 21.42 19.32 -21.90
CA VAL A 40 22.70 18.64 -21.68
C VAL A 40 22.44 17.23 -21.15
N VAL A 41 23.01 16.23 -21.81
CA VAL A 41 22.87 14.81 -21.46
C VAL A 41 24.23 14.29 -20.99
N PHE A 42 24.49 14.36 -19.69
CA PHE A 42 25.63 13.70 -19.07
C PHE A 42 25.44 12.19 -19.12
N SER A 43 26.40 11.47 -19.70
CA SER A 43 26.23 10.06 -20.07
C SER A 43 27.39 9.20 -19.62
N ALA A 44 27.09 8.07 -18.94
CA ALA A 44 28.05 7.03 -18.62
C ALA A 44 27.54 5.68 -19.15
N VAL A 45 28.27 5.13 -20.14
CA VAL A 45 28.07 3.77 -20.64
C VAL A 45 28.71 2.80 -19.64
N GLU A 46 27.95 1.79 -19.19
CA GLU A 46 28.38 0.84 -18.18
C GLU A 46 28.83 -0.49 -18.81
N LYS A 47 29.67 -1.25 -18.12
CA LYS A 47 30.19 -2.54 -18.61
C LYS A 47 29.11 -3.50 -19.09
N LYS A 48 27.98 -3.58 -18.36
CA LYS A 48 26.85 -4.42 -18.74
C LYS A 48 26.16 -3.99 -20.06
N ASP A 49 26.35 -2.75 -20.50
CA ASP A 49 25.71 -2.26 -21.72
C ASP A 49 26.33 -2.86 -22.97
N GLU A 50 27.56 -3.41 -22.86
CA GLU A 50 28.27 -4.14 -23.91
C GLU A 50 27.56 -5.42 -24.34
N ASP A 51 26.73 -6.01 -23.47
CA ASP A 51 25.98 -7.24 -23.77
C ASP A 51 24.92 -7.00 -24.88
N ASN A 52 24.38 -5.79 -25.01
CA ASN A 52 23.44 -5.44 -26.10
C ASN A 52 23.44 -3.92 -26.37
N VAL A 53 24.53 -3.46 -26.98
CA VAL A 53 24.74 -2.03 -27.29
C VAL A 53 23.60 -1.43 -28.14
N SER A 54 23.05 -2.19 -29.09
CA SER A 54 21.99 -1.73 -29.99
C SER A 54 20.69 -1.42 -29.22
N LEU A 55 20.30 -2.28 -28.28
CA LEU A 55 19.10 -2.08 -27.48
C LEU A 55 19.28 -0.90 -26.50
N VAL A 56 20.45 -0.81 -25.87
CA VAL A 56 20.77 0.32 -24.97
C VAL A 56 20.76 1.64 -25.73
N LEU A 57 21.29 1.67 -26.96
CA LEU A 57 21.27 2.85 -27.81
C LEU A 57 19.83 3.25 -28.19
N GLN A 58 18.97 2.29 -28.50
CA GLN A 58 17.57 2.56 -28.80
C GLN A 58 16.85 3.18 -27.58
N LYS A 59 17.04 2.64 -26.39
CA LYS A 59 16.48 3.17 -25.14
C LYS A 59 17.02 4.58 -24.84
N TYR A 60 18.31 4.79 -25.02
CA TYR A 60 18.95 6.08 -24.83
C TYR A 60 18.35 7.17 -25.73
N LEU A 61 18.20 6.87 -27.02
CA LEU A 61 17.59 7.79 -27.97
C LEU A 61 16.13 8.08 -27.63
N GLN A 62 15.37 7.06 -27.26
CA GLN A 62 13.96 7.22 -26.88
C GLN A 62 13.80 8.12 -25.65
N GLU A 63 14.64 7.93 -24.64
CA GLU A 63 14.55 8.72 -23.41
C GLU A 63 14.96 10.18 -23.65
N ILE A 64 16.01 10.42 -24.42
CA ILE A 64 16.40 11.79 -24.79
C ILE A 64 15.27 12.51 -25.54
N LYS A 65 14.60 11.83 -26.46
CA LYS A 65 13.46 12.41 -27.21
C LYS A 65 12.30 12.75 -26.26
N ASN A 66 11.95 11.85 -25.38
CA ASN A 66 10.89 12.05 -24.39
C ASN A 66 11.18 13.29 -23.54
N ILE A 67 12.40 13.38 -22.98
CA ILE A 67 12.78 14.53 -22.15
C ILE A 67 12.84 15.82 -22.99
N SER A 68 13.43 15.78 -24.17
CA SER A 68 13.51 16.90 -25.08
C SER A 68 12.13 17.49 -25.43
N GLN A 69 11.14 16.62 -25.66
CA GLN A 69 9.74 17.03 -25.89
C GLN A 69 9.12 17.69 -24.67
N GLN A 70 9.34 17.13 -23.47
CA GLN A 70 8.81 17.66 -22.22
C GLN A 70 9.33 19.06 -21.88
N VAL A 71 10.60 19.33 -22.20
CA VAL A 71 11.24 20.63 -21.93
C VAL A 71 11.32 21.53 -23.18
N ASN A 72 10.77 21.09 -24.32
CA ASN A 72 10.77 21.79 -25.62
C ASN A 72 12.16 22.21 -26.08
N ALA A 73 13.19 21.37 -25.86
CA ALA A 73 14.57 21.63 -26.24
C ALA A 73 14.87 20.99 -27.60
N LYS A 74 15.35 21.77 -28.61
CA LYS A 74 15.78 21.28 -29.93
C LYS A 74 17.27 21.10 -30.04
N THR A 75 18.04 21.75 -29.15
CA THR A 75 19.49 21.66 -29.09
C THR A 75 19.91 20.71 -27.98
N LEU A 76 20.74 19.73 -28.28
CA LEU A 76 21.23 18.70 -27.40
C LEU A 76 22.74 18.78 -27.25
N VAL A 77 23.25 18.52 -26.03
CA VAL A 77 24.68 18.38 -25.78
C VAL A 77 24.95 17.02 -25.14
N LEU A 78 25.50 16.09 -25.92
CA LEU A 78 25.92 14.79 -25.39
C LEU A 78 27.27 14.94 -24.69
N TYR A 79 27.27 14.74 -23.37
CA TYR A 79 28.44 14.98 -22.55
C TYR A 79 28.92 13.65 -21.88
N PRO A 80 30.04 13.05 -22.34
CA PRO A 80 30.63 11.88 -21.69
C PRO A 80 31.02 12.23 -20.25
N TYR A 81 30.44 11.55 -19.26
CA TYR A 81 30.64 11.86 -17.83
C TYR A 81 30.82 10.61 -17.00
N ALA A 82 32.06 10.17 -16.85
CA ALA A 82 32.43 8.93 -16.17
C ALA A 82 32.00 8.87 -14.69
N HIS A 83 31.87 10.01 -14.03
CA HIS A 83 31.53 10.07 -12.60
C HIS A 83 30.11 9.60 -12.25
N LEU A 84 29.24 9.36 -13.25
CA LEU A 84 27.91 8.80 -13.00
C LEU A 84 27.93 7.31 -12.68
N SER A 85 29.02 6.57 -12.98
CA SER A 85 29.10 5.14 -12.73
C SER A 85 30.50 4.70 -12.28
N SER A 86 30.53 3.68 -11.40
CA SER A 86 31.75 3.00 -10.97
C SER A 86 32.13 1.80 -11.87
N THR A 87 31.24 1.39 -12.78
CA THR A 87 31.41 0.21 -13.66
C THR A 87 31.33 0.62 -15.14
N LEU A 88 32.34 1.33 -15.64
CA LEU A 88 32.35 1.87 -17.00
C LEU A 88 32.61 0.78 -18.04
N ALA A 89 32.02 0.95 -19.24
CA ALA A 89 32.30 0.16 -20.42
C ALA A 89 33.72 0.40 -20.96
N ASP A 90 34.15 -0.44 -21.91
CA ASP A 90 35.35 -0.22 -22.68
C ASP A 90 35.29 1.16 -23.33
N PRO A 91 36.38 1.95 -23.27
CA PRO A 91 36.41 3.30 -23.85
C PRO A 91 36.01 3.38 -25.32
N HIS A 92 36.41 2.42 -26.16
CA HIS A 92 36.05 2.38 -27.56
C HIS A 92 34.57 2.13 -27.77
N VAL A 93 33.96 1.24 -26.99
CA VAL A 93 32.52 0.97 -27.03
C VAL A 93 31.72 2.20 -26.62
N ALA A 94 32.15 2.89 -25.55
CA ALA A 94 31.49 4.08 -25.06
C ALA A 94 31.58 5.27 -26.00
N GLU A 95 32.74 5.45 -26.63
CA GLU A 95 32.97 6.50 -27.65
C GLU A 95 32.10 6.26 -28.89
N ASP A 96 32.11 5.02 -29.39
CA ASP A 96 31.32 4.63 -30.58
C ASP A 96 29.81 4.75 -30.32
N PHE A 97 29.37 4.38 -29.14
CA PHE A 97 27.99 4.56 -28.70
C PHE A 97 27.53 6.02 -28.80
N LEU A 98 28.33 6.94 -28.27
CA LEU A 98 27.96 8.36 -28.27
C LEU A 98 28.06 8.97 -29.68
N LYS A 99 28.97 8.50 -30.54
CA LYS A 99 29.04 8.88 -31.97
C LYS A 99 27.79 8.43 -32.74
N GLN A 100 27.38 7.18 -32.56
CA GLN A 100 26.15 6.64 -33.13
C GLN A 100 24.90 7.39 -32.66
N ALA A 101 24.84 7.69 -31.35
CA ALA A 101 23.74 8.48 -30.77
C ALA A 101 23.66 9.88 -31.42
N GLN A 102 24.79 10.57 -31.57
CA GLN A 102 24.87 11.86 -32.22
C GLN A 102 24.36 11.79 -33.67
N GLN A 103 24.82 10.83 -34.48
CA GLN A 103 24.39 10.64 -35.85
C GLN A 103 22.87 10.40 -35.97
N LYS A 104 22.32 9.52 -35.15
CA LYS A 104 20.89 9.20 -35.18
C LYS A 104 20.02 10.38 -34.75
N LEU A 105 20.41 11.14 -33.71
CA LEU A 105 19.68 12.33 -33.28
C LEU A 105 19.76 13.47 -34.37
N HIS A 106 20.88 13.62 -35.03
CA HIS A 106 20.98 14.53 -36.19
C HIS A 106 20.02 14.15 -37.32
N ALA A 107 19.92 12.85 -37.63
CA ALA A 107 18.99 12.36 -38.64
C ALA A 107 17.51 12.65 -38.29
N GLU A 108 17.21 12.80 -37.02
CA GLU A 108 15.89 13.18 -36.50
C GLU A 108 15.70 14.70 -36.35
N LYS A 109 16.57 15.50 -36.93
CA LYS A 109 16.51 16.99 -37.02
C LYS A 109 16.79 17.70 -35.68
N PHE A 110 17.46 17.07 -34.70
CA PHE A 110 18.02 17.77 -33.56
C PHE A 110 19.34 18.46 -33.91
N VAL A 111 19.61 19.59 -33.28
CA VAL A 111 20.94 20.21 -33.29
C VAL A 111 21.74 19.55 -32.15
N VAL A 112 22.76 18.75 -32.46
CA VAL A 112 23.46 17.94 -31.47
C VAL A 112 24.94 18.29 -31.41
N TYR A 113 25.37 18.77 -30.27
CA TYR A 113 26.78 18.95 -29.94
C TYR A 113 27.24 17.73 -29.11
N ARG A 114 28.52 17.38 -29.19
CA ARG A 114 29.11 16.33 -28.37
C ARG A 114 30.43 16.82 -27.77
N ALA A 115 30.55 16.73 -26.47
CA ALA A 115 31.78 17.02 -25.77
C ALA A 115 32.82 15.91 -26.02
N PRO A 116 34.14 16.23 -26.15
CA PRO A 116 35.17 15.26 -26.48
C PRO A 116 35.25 14.08 -25.49
N PHE A 117 35.35 12.85 -26.02
CA PHE A 117 35.48 11.64 -25.23
C PHE A 117 36.92 11.46 -24.73
N GLY A 118 37.06 11.00 -23.48
CA GLY A 118 38.38 10.69 -22.91
C GLY A 118 39.25 11.90 -22.53
N TRP A 119 38.66 13.09 -22.44
CA TRP A 119 39.35 14.30 -22.02
C TRP A 119 38.87 14.80 -20.65
N TYR A 120 39.79 15.29 -19.80
CA TYR A 120 39.44 16.16 -18.70
C TYR A 120 38.94 17.49 -19.24
N LYS A 121 37.76 17.89 -18.82
CA LYS A 121 37.08 19.09 -19.29
C LYS A 121 36.70 19.98 -18.12
N SER A 122 36.91 21.28 -18.26
CA SER A 122 36.22 22.26 -17.43
C SER A 122 34.87 22.58 -18.07
N PHE A 123 33.84 22.78 -17.31
CA PHE A 123 32.56 23.27 -17.83
C PHE A 123 31.89 24.23 -16.83
N ASN A 124 31.05 25.10 -17.39
CA ASN A 124 30.13 25.99 -16.71
C ASN A 124 28.74 25.79 -17.29
N ILE A 125 27.72 25.61 -16.45
CA ILE A 125 26.35 25.35 -16.87
C ILE A 125 25.38 26.18 -16.04
N ALA A 126 24.40 26.81 -16.70
CA ALA A 126 23.29 27.52 -16.04
C ALA A 126 22.02 26.73 -16.24
N CYS A 127 21.57 26.08 -15.14
CA CYS A 127 20.34 25.27 -15.12
C CYS A 127 19.10 26.17 -15.04
N LYS A 128 18.02 25.83 -15.79
CA LYS A 128 16.75 26.60 -15.86
C LYS A 128 15.88 26.38 -14.63
N GLY A 129 16.05 26.12 -13.56
CA GLY A 129 15.30 26.14 -12.29
C GLY A 129 13.80 25.81 -12.35
N HIS A 130 13.34 24.90 -13.23
CA HIS A 130 11.97 24.39 -13.27
C HIS A 130 11.92 22.90 -12.87
N PRO A 131 10.77 22.31 -12.51
CA PRO A 131 10.68 20.94 -11.96
C PRO A 131 11.25 19.82 -12.84
N LEU A 132 11.39 20.03 -14.16
CA LEU A 132 11.96 19.08 -15.12
C LEU A 132 13.36 19.48 -15.61
N SER A 133 14.00 20.46 -14.97
CA SER A 133 15.31 20.95 -15.40
C SER A 133 16.45 19.98 -15.10
N GLU A 134 16.29 19.07 -14.15
CA GLU A 134 17.27 18.06 -13.78
C GLU A 134 16.59 16.68 -13.68
N LEU A 135 16.99 15.72 -14.50
CA LEU A 135 16.43 14.37 -14.49
C LEU A 135 17.52 13.31 -14.58
N SER A 136 17.53 12.35 -13.68
CA SER A 136 18.40 11.18 -13.72
C SER A 136 17.66 9.95 -14.22
N ARG A 137 18.31 9.14 -15.08
CA ARG A 137 17.77 7.88 -15.59
C ARG A 137 18.85 6.80 -15.63
N GLN A 138 18.39 5.56 -15.42
CA GLN A 138 19.25 4.39 -15.57
C GLN A 138 18.50 3.31 -16.36
N PHE A 139 19.17 2.70 -17.34
CA PHE A 139 18.64 1.57 -18.11
C PHE A 139 19.82 0.67 -18.55
N GLY A 140 19.53 -0.56 -18.95
CA GLY A 140 20.56 -1.55 -19.29
C GLY A 140 20.22 -2.37 -20.54
N PRO A 141 21.12 -3.30 -20.93
CA PRO A 141 21.00 -4.16 -22.10
C PRO A 141 19.90 -5.20 -21.96
N GLU A 142 19.47 -5.46 -20.73
CA GLU A 142 18.28 -6.26 -20.54
C GLU A 142 17.17 -5.55 -21.32
N GLU A 143 16.52 -6.28 -22.25
CA GLU A 143 15.15 -5.92 -22.54
C GLU A 143 14.58 -5.66 -21.17
N THR A 144 13.99 -4.48 -20.93
CA THR A 144 13.08 -4.39 -19.82
C THR A 144 12.32 -5.69 -19.98
N LEU A 145 12.62 -6.67 -19.13
CA LEU A 145 11.64 -7.61 -18.77
C LEU A 145 10.56 -6.70 -18.19
N SER A 146 9.75 -6.06 -19.06
CA SER A 146 8.36 -6.39 -18.97
C SER A 146 8.45 -7.88 -18.83
N LEU A 147 8.43 -8.36 -17.57
CA LEU A 147 7.82 -9.61 -17.30
C LEU A 147 6.59 -9.53 -18.18
N LYS A 148 6.65 -10.14 -19.37
CA LYS A 148 5.51 -10.73 -19.98
C LYS A 148 5.09 -11.72 -18.90
N LYS A 149 4.42 -11.17 -17.86
CA LYS A 149 3.49 -11.94 -17.09
C LYS A 149 2.68 -12.52 -18.22
N GLU A 150 2.64 -13.82 -18.33
CA GLU A 150 1.58 -14.49 -19.04
C GLU A 150 0.31 -14.02 -18.38
N GLY A 151 -0.07 -12.78 -18.69
CA GLY A 151 -1.32 -12.20 -18.30
C GLY A 151 -2.33 -12.97 -19.10
N LYS A 152 -2.95 -13.96 -18.48
CA LYS A 152 -4.16 -14.53 -19.02
C LYS A 152 -5.19 -13.42 -19.00
N ASP A 153 -5.89 -13.25 -20.12
CA ASP A 153 -7.05 -12.38 -20.20
C ASP A 153 -8.05 -12.82 -19.12
N GLU A 154 -8.45 -11.88 -18.27
CA GLU A 154 -9.55 -12.10 -17.34
C GLU A 154 -10.86 -11.89 -18.12
N PRO A 155 -11.67 -12.94 -18.35
CA PRO A 155 -12.91 -12.80 -19.09
C PRO A 155 -13.89 -11.93 -18.30
N PHE A 156 -14.68 -11.14 -19.01
CA PHE A 156 -15.76 -10.37 -18.38
C PHE A 156 -16.90 -11.32 -17.94
N VAL A 157 -17.32 -11.14 -16.70
CA VAL A 157 -18.43 -11.89 -16.10
C VAL A 157 -19.65 -11.00 -16.02
N PHE A 158 -20.79 -11.51 -16.53
CA PHE A 158 -22.07 -10.81 -16.40
C PHE A 158 -22.65 -11.03 -15.00
N ASP A 159 -23.01 -9.94 -14.33
CA ASP A 159 -23.61 -9.99 -13.01
C ASP A 159 -25.16 -9.88 -13.12
N GLU A 160 -25.84 -10.95 -12.76
CA GLU A 160 -27.31 -11.04 -12.75
C GLU A 160 -27.95 -10.40 -11.52
N LYS A 161 -27.14 -9.90 -10.57
CA LYS A 161 -27.63 -9.23 -9.37
C LYS A 161 -28.55 -8.08 -9.73
N LYS A 162 -29.68 -7.97 -9.04
CA LYS A 162 -30.57 -6.84 -9.14
C LYS A 162 -29.93 -5.61 -8.47
N LEU A 163 -29.55 -4.63 -9.28
CA LEU A 163 -28.96 -3.39 -8.80
C LEU A 163 -29.99 -2.52 -8.05
N THR A 164 -29.53 -1.86 -7.00
CA THR A 164 -30.28 -0.81 -6.30
C THR A 164 -30.45 0.43 -7.19
N ASN A 165 -31.34 1.33 -6.80
CA ASN A 165 -31.53 2.56 -7.55
C ASN A 165 -30.28 3.46 -7.54
N ASP A 166 -29.56 3.51 -6.43
CA ASP A 166 -28.32 4.28 -6.29
C ASP A 166 -27.19 3.69 -7.17
N GLU A 167 -27.03 2.36 -7.22
CA GLU A 167 -26.10 1.70 -8.13
C GLU A 167 -26.41 1.99 -9.61
N LYS A 168 -27.68 2.02 -9.98
CA LYS A 168 -28.10 2.39 -11.34
C LYS A 168 -27.82 3.86 -11.67
N ILE A 169 -28.01 4.78 -10.71
CA ILE A 169 -27.65 6.19 -10.87
C ILE A 169 -26.15 6.34 -11.09
N LEU A 170 -25.31 5.62 -10.34
CA LEU A 170 -23.87 5.62 -10.51
C LEU A 170 -23.46 5.16 -11.92
N LEU A 171 -23.97 4.01 -12.40
CA LEU A 171 -23.65 3.51 -13.75
C LEU A 171 -24.17 4.42 -14.86
N THR A 172 -25.35 5.02 -14.67
CA THR A 172 -25.89 5.97 -15.64
C THR A 172 -25.05 7.25 -15.69
N SER A 173 -24.51 7.69 -14.54
CA SER A 173 -23.58 8.81 -14.49
C SER A 173 -22.24 8.49 -15.19
N ALA A 174 -21.74 7.26 -15.06
CA ALA A 174 -20.55 6.80 -15.79
C ALA A 174 -20.81 6.75 -17.31
N LEU A 175 -21.98 6.29 -17.73
CA LEU A 175 -22.40 6.29 -19.13
C LEU A 175 -22.43 7.72 -19.70
N LEU A 176 -23.01 8.66 -18.95
CA LEU A 176 -23.11 10.07 -19.32
C LEU A 176 -21.72 10.73 -19.43
N VAL A 177 -20.82 10.44 -18.51
CA VAL A 177 -19.42 10.90 -18.57
C VAL A 177 -18.70 10.32 -19.79
N GLY A 178 -18.93 9.04 -20.11
CA GLY A 178 -18.44 8.43 -21.35
C GLY A 178 -18.93 9.15 -22.60
N LYS A 179 -20.20 9.56 -22.65
CA LYS A 179 -20.76 10.37 -23.74
C LYS A 179 -20.09 11.75 -23.81
N ALA A 180 -19.90 12.42 -22.69
CA ALA A 180 -19.20 13.70 -22.62
C ALA A 180 -17.77 13.62 -23.16
N ILE A 181 -17.02 12.59 -22.77
CA ILE A 181 -15.66 12.34 -23.26
C ILE A 181 -15.68 12.12 -24.79
N LYS A 182 -16.62 11.31 -25.31
CA LYS A 182 -16.74 11.07 -26.75
C LYS A 182 -17.05 12.33 -27.53
N ASN A 183 -17.82 13.26 -26.98
CA ASN A 183 -18.12 14.54 -27.60
C ASN A 183 -16.90 15.48 -27.64
N LEU A 184 -16.09 15.49 -26.59
CA LEU A 184 -14.84 16.25 -26.51
C LEU A 184 -13.74 15.62 -27.38
N HIS A 185 -13.68 14.29 -27.41
CA HIS A 185 -12.70 13.49 -28.12
C HIS A 185 -13.42 12.52 -29.08
N PRO A 186 -13.71 12.91 -30.33
CA PRO A 186 -14.50 12.08 -31.26
C PRO A 186 -13.92 10.70 -31.56
N LYS A 187 -12.58 10.51 -31.38
CA LYS A 187 -11.91 9.22 -31.52
C LYS A 187 -12.02 8.32 -30.27
N ALA A 188 -12.52 8.88 -29.17
CA ALA A 188 -12.71 8.12 -27.94
C ALA A 188 -13.79 7.06 -28.11
N GLU A 189 -13.55 5.88 -27.59
CA GLU A 189 -14.50 4.76 -27.57
C GLU A 189 -14.72 4.29 -26.14
N VAL A 190 -15.97 4.32 -25.69
CA VAL A 190 -16.37 3.73 -24.42
C VAL A 190 -16.27 2.21 -24.54
N THR A 191 -15.52 1.56 -23.65
CA THR A 191 -15.24 0.12 -23.74
C THR A 191 -15.93 -0.69 -22.63
N ALA A 192 -15.89 -0.21 -21.39
CA ALA A 192 -16.50 -0.88 -20.26
C ALA A 192 -17.04 0.15 -19.24
N LEU A 193 -18.00 -0.31 -18.44
CA LEU A 193 -18.60 0.42 -17.31
C LEU A 193 -18.69 -0.54 -16.13
N GLY A 194 -18.38 -0.05 -14.94
CA GLY A 194 -18.44 -0.88 -13.75
C GLY A 194 -18.34 -0.10 -12.45
N PHE A 195 -18.18 -0.83 -11.36
CA PHE A 195 -18.00 -0.28 -10.02
C PHE A 195 -16.57 -0.47 -9.54
N TYR A 196 -16.12 0.50 -8.77
CA TYR A 196 -14.90 0.41 -7.98
C TYR A 196 -15.17 1.00 -6.60
N HIS A 197 -15.28 0.15 -5.58
CA HIS A 197 -15.81 0.53 -4.26
C HIS A 197 -17.21 1.18 -4.37
N HIS A 198 -17.36 2.40 -3.84
CA HIS A 198 -18.63 3.15 -3.88
C HIS A 198 -18.71 4.16 -5.04
N GLN A 199 -17.95 3.93 -6.10
CA GLN A 199 -17.87 4.78 -7.29
C GLN A 199 -18.17 3.95 -8.53
N ALA A 200 -18.69 4.59 -9.58
CA ALA A 200 -18.69 3.98 -10.90
C ALA A 200 -17.45 4.42 -11.69
N TYR A 201 -17.10 3.64 -12.71
CA TYR A 201 -16.09 4.01 -13.67
C TYR A 201 -16.57 3.81 -15.10
N VAL A 202 -15.92 4.53 -16.01
CA VAL A 202 -16.00 4.31 -17.44
C VAL A 202 -14.58 4.15 -18.00
N ASP A 203 -14.37 3.10 -18.78
CA ASP A 203 -13.11 2.81 -19.47
C ASP A 203 -13.19 3.30 -20.91
N ILE A 204 -12.19 4.06 -21.33
CA ILE A 204 -12.12 4.73 -22.63
C ILE A 204 -10.89 4.24 -23.38
N ALA A 205 -11.08 3.81 -24.62
CA ALA A 205 -10.01 3.60 -25.60
C ALA A 205 -9.87 4.81 -26.54
N GLY A 206 -8.68 5.03 -27.08
CA GLY A 206 -8.44 6.03 -28.12
C GLY A 206 -8.42 7.49 -27.66
N ALA A 207 -8.47 7.74 -26.34
CA ALA A 207 -8.25 9.06 -25.76
C ALA A 207 -7.42 8.94 -24.47
N GLU A 208 -6.44 9.81 -24.32
CA GLU A 208 -5.67 10.01 -23.11
C GLU A 208 -6.05 11.37 -22.54
N LEU A 209 -6.81 11.36 -21.45
CA LEU A 209 -7.24 12.59 -20.79
C LEU A 209 -6.10 13.16 -19.95
N GLN A 210 -5.95 14.47 -19.97
CA GLN A 210 -5.02 15.17 -19.05
C GLN A 210 -5.76 15.53 -17.76
N VAL A 211 -5.00 15.78 -16.67
CA VAL A 211 -5.60 16.06 -15.34
C VAL A 211 -6.45 17.34 -15.36
N ASP A 212 -6.05 18.33 -16.14
CA ASP A 212 -6.77 19.61 -16.33
C ASP A 212 -8.06 19.47 -17.18
N GLU A 213 -8.19 18.40 -17.97
CA GLU A 213 -9.41 18.14 -18.76
C GLU A 213 -10.56 17.55 -17.94
N VAL A 214 -10.30 17.06 -16.73
CA VAL A 214 -11.34 16.47 -15.86
C VAL A 214 -12.48 17.45 -15.59
N ALA A 215 -12.18 18.73 -15.37
CA ALA A 215 -13.18 19.77 -15.16
C ALA A 215 -14.05 20.00 -16.41
N SER A 216 -13.43 20.03 -17.60
CA SER A 216 -14.13 20.19 -18.88
C SER A 216 -15.04 18.99 -19.19
N VAL A 217 -14.58 17.77 -18.86
CA VAL A 217 -15.41 16.56 -18.99
C VAL A 217 -16.63 16.63 -18.07
N GLU A 218 -16.45 17.10 -16.83
CA GLU A 218 -17.57 17.27 -15.90
C GLU A 218 -18.58 18.30 -16.37
N GLU A 219 -18.11 19.46 -16.87
CA GLU A 219 -18.98 20.51 -17.42
C GLU A 219 -19.76 20.01 -18.64
N GLN A 220 -19.09 19.31 -19.56
CA GLN A 220 -19.73 18.68 -20.71
C GLN A 220 -20.76 17.63 -20.28
N ALA A 221 -20.47 16.80 -19.27
CA ALA A 221 -21.41 15.81 -18.77
C ALA A 221 -22.64 16.47 -18.14
N ARG A 222 -22.49 17.58 -17.43
CA ARG A 222 -23.62 18.38 -16.93
C ARG A 222 -24.47 18.99 -18.06
N SER A 223 -23.85 19.44 -19.14
CA SER A 223 -24.53 19.92 -20.34
C SER A 223 -25.32 18.81 -21.02
N GLU A 224 -24.75 17.60 -21.14
CA GLU A 224 -25.43 16.43 -21.69
C GLU A 224 -26.62 15.98 -20.80
N LEU A 225 -26.46 16.06 -19.46
CA LEU A 225 -27.54 15.76 -18.52
C LEU A 225 -28.78 16.62 -18.74
N ALA A 226 -28.62 17.91 -19.07
CA ALA A 226 -29.72 18.84 -19.32
C ALA A 226 -30.50 18.52 -20.58
N LYS A 227 -29.98 17.72 -21.51
CA LYS A 227 -30.62 17.34 -22.76
C LYS A 227 -31.63 16.19 -22.61
N HIS A 228 -31.61 15.47 -21.49
CA HIS A 228 -32.55 14.38 -21.13
C HIS A 228 -32.70 13.28 -22.20
N PHE A 229 -31.60 12.87 -22.85
CA PHE A 229 -31.62 11.78 -23.82
C PHE A 229 -32.10 10.46 -23.19
N PRO A 230 -32.93 9.68 -23.92
CA PRO A 230 -33.31 8.35 -23.44
C PRO A 230 -32.14 7.40 -23.51
N VAL A 231 -32.06 6.46 -22.56
CA VAL A 231 -31.17 5.30 -22.63
C VAL A 231 -31.98 4.13 -23.19
N GLU A 232 -31.73 3.78 -24.43
CA GLU A 232 -32.53 2.78 -25.15
C GLU A 232 -31.83 1.42 -25.20
N LYS A 233 -32.60 0.34 -25.06
CA LYS A 233 -32.09 -1.02 -25.32
C LYS A 233 -31.99 -1.24 -26.81
N ILE A 234 -30.86 -1.81 -27.25
CA ILE A 234 -30.58 -2.15 -28.64
C ILE A 234 -30.12 -3.60 -28.79
N ALA A 235 -30.20 -4.11 -29.97
CA ALA A 235 -29.66 -5.44 -30.29
C ALA A 235 -28.14 -5.42 -30.26
N VAL A 236 -27.54 -6.46 -29.71
CA VAL A 236 -26.05 -6.58 -29.56
C VAL A 236 -25.31 -6.52 -30.90
N GLN A 237 -25.98 -6.92 -31.98
CA GLN A 237 -25.46 -6.86 -33.35
C GLN A 237 -25.19 -5.43 -33.82
N GLN A 238 -25.78 -4.43 -33.20
CA GLN A 238 -25.54 -3.01 -33.49
C GLN A 238 -24.26 -2.46 -32.83
N ILE A 239 -23.59 -3.26 -31.99
CA ILE A 239 -22.31 -2.88 -31.38
C ILE A 239 -21.20 -2.97 -32.44
N THR A 240 -20.50 -1.89 -32.66
CA THR A 240 -19.44 -1.79 -33.66
C THR A 240 -18.05 -1.86 -33.07
N ASN A 241 -17.87 -1.39 -31.82
CA ASN A 241 -16.60 -1.36 -31.11
C ASN A 241 -16.02 -2.78 -30.93
N ALA A 242 -14.75 -2.98 -31.35
CA ALA A 242 -14.08 -4.28 -31.34
C ALA A 242 -13.88 -4.84 -29.93
N LEU A 243 -13.55 -3.99 -28.94
CA LEU A 243 -13.37 -4.41 -27.55
C LEU A 243 -14.71 -4.81 -26.91
N GLN A 244 -15.77 -4.07 -27.16
CA GLN A 244 -17.11 -4.46 -26.71
C GLN A 244 -17.62 -5.74 -27.38
N LYS A 245 -17.28 -5.99 -28.66
CA LYS A 245 -17.57 -7.29 -29.28
C LYS A 245 -16.87 -8.44 -28.59
N SER A 246 -15.62 -8.26 -28.17
CA SER A 246 -14.91 -9.25 -27.34
C SER A 246 -15.60 -9.48 -26.00
N MET A 247 -16.09 -8.42 -25.37
CA MET A 247 -16.87 -8.51 -24.12
C MET A 247 -18.19 -9.25 -24.31
N VAL A 248 -18.90 -9.04 -25.44
CA VAL A 248 -20.11 -9.79 -25.80
C VAL A 248 -19.82 -11.28 -25.94
N GLN A 249 -18.65 -11.67 -26.47
CA GLN A 249 -18.24 -13.08 -26.55
C GLN A 249 -18.05 -13.71 -25.17
N ASP A 250 -17.46 -12.97 -24.23
CA ASP A 250 -17.26 -13.43 -22.85
C ASP A 250 -18.61 -13.61 -22.11
N ILE A 251 -19.52 -12.65 -22.25
CA ILE A 251 -20.86 -12.61 -21.58
C ILE A 251 -21.84 -13.61 -22.23
N GLY A 252 -21.72 -13.83 -23.52
CA GLY A 252 -22.59 -14.75 -24.27
C GLY A 252 -24.04 -14.26 -24.38
N LYS A 253 -24.99 -15.15 -24.10
CA LYS A 253 -26.45 -14.91 -24.29
C LYS A 253 -27.03 -13.83 -23.35
N SER A 254 -26.36 -13.49 -22.27
CA SER A 254 -26.80 -12.48 -21.30
C SER A 254 -26.48 -11.06 -21.76
N ALA A 255 -25.68 -10.87 -22.82
CA ALA A 255 -25.30 -9.56 -23.32
C ALA A 255 -26.49 -8.78 -23.89
N VAL A 256 -26.65 -7.53 -23.45
CA VAL A 256 -27.68 -6.59 -23.95
C VAL A 256 -26.97 -5.29 -24.30
N GLY A 257 -27.26 -4.74 -25.50
CA GLY A 257 -26.75 -3.43 -25.91
C GLY A 257 -27.64 -2.29 -25.42
N TYR A 258 -27.03 -1.13 -25.23
CA TYR A 258 -27.73 0.12 -24.92
C TYR A 258 -27.18 1.26 -25.78
N ASP A 259 -28.03 2.20 -26.10
CA ASP A 259 -27.71 3.43 -26.86
C ASP A 259 -28.07 4.66 -26.03
N LEU A 260 -27.12 5.59 -25.94
CA LEU A 260 -27.35 6.94 -25.42
C LEU A 260 -26.96 7.94 -26.52
N ASP A 261 -27.93 8.39 -27.26
CA ASP A 261 -27.76 9.40 -28.33
C ASP A 261 -26.55 9.04 -29.27
N GLY A 262 -26.63 7.84 -29.87
CA GLY A 262 -25.66 7.31 -30.80
C GLY A 262 -24.37 6.72 -30.16
N MET A 263 -24.21 6.78 -28.84
CA MET A 263 -23.15 6.08 -28.14
C MET A 263 -23.65 4.72 -27.65
N LYS A 264 -23.11 3.64 -28.23
CA LYS A 264 -23.51 2.27 -27.97
C LYS A 264 -22.58 1.59 -26.98
N VAL A 265 -23.16 0.89 -25.99
CA VAL A 265 -22.41 0.20 -24.93
C VAL A 265 -23.04 -1.15 -24.58
N VAL A 266 -22.21 -2.07 -24.07
CA VAL A 266 -22.64 -3.33 -23.46
C VAL A 266 -22.24 -3.30 -21.98
N PRO A 267 -23.18 -3.23 -21.04
CA PRO A 267 -22.90 -3.27 -19.62
C PRO A 267 -22.68 -4.72 -19.13
N LEU A 268 -22.02 -4.84 -17.98
CA LEU A 268 -21.77 -6.10 -17.28
C LEU A 268 -22.89 -6.48 -16.30
N TYR A 269 -23.99 -5.71 -16.25
CA TYR A 269 -25.03 -5.85 -15.23
C TYR A 269 -26.41 -5.88 -15.89
N LYS A 270 -27.33 -6.58 -15.23
CA LYS A 270 -28.75 -6.66 -15.69
C LYS A 270 -29.48 -5.35 -15.40
N ASP A 271 -30.13 -4.78 -16.43
CA ASP A 271 -30.92 -3.52 -16.34
C ASP A 271 -30.20 -2.40 -15.56
N PRO A 272 -29.00 -1.99 -15.99
CA PRO A 272 -28.08 -1.19 -15.16
C PRO A 272 -28.41 0.32 -15.15
N PHE A 273 -29.27 0.80 -16.04
CA PHE A 273 -29.47 2.22 -16.23
C PHE A 273 -30.86 2.72 -15.78
N VAL A 274 -30.94 3.99 -15.44
CA VAL A 274 -32.16 4.75 -15.13
C VAL A 274 -32.26 5.93 -16.07
N SER A 275 -33.44 6.59 -16.08
CA SER A 275 -33.61 7.88 -16.77
C SER A 275 -32.59 8.90 -16.24
N LEU A 276 -31.99 9.71 -17.13
CA LEU A 276 -31.09 10.80 -16.77
C LEU A 276 -31.72 11.80 -15.79
N GLU A 277 -33.01 11.98 -15.81
CA GLU A 277 -33.77 12.84 -14.86
C GLU A 277 -33.55 12.46 -13.39
N LYS A 278 -33.19 11.19 -13.10
CA LYS A 278 -32.90 10.73 -11.73
C LYS A 278 -31.52 11.17 -11.22
N ILE A 279 -30.65 11.66 -12.10
CA ILE A 279 -29.36 12.21 -11.71
C ILE A 279 -29.56 13.71 -11.42
N LYS A 280 -29.40 14.11 -10.16
CA LYS A 280 -29.53 15.52 -9.76
C LYS A 280 -28.16 16.17 -9.49
N ALA A 281 -27.15 15.35 -9.23
CA ALA A 281 -25.78 15.82 -9.04
C ALA A 281 -24.81 14.76 -9.51
N LEU A 282 -23.72 15.16 -10.16
CA LEU A 282 -22.62 14.29 -10.55
C LEU A 282 -21.28 14.99 -10.36
N LYS A 283 -20.22 14.19 -10.14
CA LYS A 283 -18.83 14.65 -10.01
C LYS A 283 -17.90 13.65 -10.69
N VAL A 284 -17.02 14.15 -11.54
CA VAL A 284 -15.86 13.38 -12.03
C VAL A 284 -14.75 13.49 -10.98
N LEU A 285 -14.27 12.36 -10.47
CA LEU A 285 -13.36 12.34 -9.33
C LEU A 285 -11.89 12.38 -9.77
N ASN A 286 -11.47 11.40 -10.55
CA ASN A 286 -10.11 11.24 -11.03
C ASN A 286 -10.05 10.28 -12.21
N GLN A 287 -8.85 10.05 -12.73
CA GLN A 287 -8.59 9.09 -13.78
C GLN A 287 -7.37 8.21 -13.47
N SER A 288 -7.30 7.05 -14.11
CA SER A 288 -6.14 6.16 -14.05
C SER A 288 -5.95 5.43 -15.39
N LYS A 289 -4.75 4.91 -15.62
CA LYS A 289 -4.46 4.02 -16.74
C LYS A 289 -4.73 2.58 -16.31
N VAL A 290 -5.45 1.84 -17.14
CA VAL A 290 -5.74 0.41 -16.95
C VAL A 290 -5.51 -0.32 -18.26
N TYR A 291 -5.54 -1.65 -18.23
CA TYR A 291 -5.39 -2.47 -19.42
C TYR A 291 -6.64 -3.32 -19.65
N TRP A 292 -7.01 -3.48 -20.90
CA TRP A 292 -8.13 -4.34 -21.29
C TRP A 292 -7.97 -5.75 -20.71
N LYS A 293 -9.03 -6.27 -20.10
CA LYS A 293 -9.05 -7.60 -19.42
C LYS A 293 -7.93 -7.77 -18.37
N ASN A 294 -7.52 -6.69 -17.71
CA ASN A 294 -6.45 -6.65 -16.71
C ASN A 294 -5.11 -7.23 -17.18
N ASN A 295 -4.89 -7.31 -18.47
CA ASN A 295 -3.69 -7.86 -19.07
C ASN A 295 -2.84 -6.74 -19.68
N ALA A 296 -1.63 -6.53 -19.14
CA ALA A 296 -0.72 -5.47 -19.57
C ALA A 296 -0.25 -5.61 -21.05
N ASN A 297 -0.48 -6.76 -21.68
CA ASN A 297 -0.20 -6.97 -23.10
C ASN A 297 -1.33 -6.46 -24.02
N ASN A 298 -2.50 -6.14 -23.46
CA ASN A 298 -3.66 -5.65 -24.17
C ASN A 298 -3.68 -4.11 -24.30
N THR A 299 -4.67 -3.59 -24.99
CA THR A 299 -4.90 -2.16 -25.18
C THR A 299 -4.94 -1.43 -23.83
N GLN A 300 -4.12 -0.38 -23.69
CA GLN A 300 -4.21 0.53 -22.56
C GLN A 300 -5.44 1.42 -22.70
N LEU A 301 -6.16 1.58 -21.59
CA LEU A 301 -7.39 2.37 -21.48
C LEU A 301 -7.22 3.47 -20.44
N THR A 302 -7.97 4.56 -20.62
CA THR A 302 -8.16 5.57 -19.58
C THR A 302 -9.43 5.24 -18.81
N ARG A 303 -9.31 4.96 -17.51
CA ARG A 303 -10.42 4.75 -16.59
C ARG A 303 -10.76 6.04 -15.89
N VAL A 304 -11.99 6.49 -16.00
CA VAL A 304 -12.49 7.72 -15.36
C VAL A 304 -13.47 7.33 -14.27
N TYR A 305 -13.23 7.81 -13.05
CA TYR A 305 -14.09 7.53 -11.89
C TYR A 305 -15.10 8.65 -11.71
N VAL A 306 -16.33 8.27 -11.44
CA VAL A 306 -17.46 9.20 -11.33
C VAL A 306 -18.42 8.77 -10.21
N VAL A 307 -19.04 9.75 -9.59
CA VAL A 307 -20.18 9.57 -8.71
C VAL A 307 -21.37 10.38 -9.20
N GLY A 308 -22.57 9.84 -8.98
CA GLY A 308 -23.82 10.51 -9.27
C GLY A 308 -24.86 10.22 -8.20
N PHE A 309 -25.72 11.20 -7.93
CA PHE A 309 -26.73 11.13 -6.89
C PHE A 309 -28.04 11.71 -7.35
N ASP A 310 -29.15 11.26 -6.74
CA ASP A 310 -30.49 11.78 -6.90
C ASP A 310 -30.73 13.10 -6.15
N ASN A 311 -29.74 13.55 -5.36
CA ASN A 311 -29.81 14.75 -4.54
C ASN A 311 -28.43 15.39 -4.42
N ALA A 312 -28.34 16.72 -4.54
CA ALA A 312 -27.10 17.48 -4.41
C ALA A 312 -26.49 17.40 -3.00
N ALA A 313 -27.33 17.33 -1.95
CA ALA A 313 -26.81 17.19 -0.58
C ALA A 313 -26.06 15.87 -0.34
N LYS A 314 -26.49 14.76 -0.99
CA LYS A 314 -25.76 13.49 -0.95
C LYS A 314 -24.38 13.59 -1.60
N LEU A 315 -24.25 14.35 -2.68
CA LEU A 315 -22.95 14.60 -3.31
C LEU A 315 -22.03 15.40 -2.38
N GLU A 316 -22.55 16.44 -1.76
CA GLU A 316 -21.77 17.26 -0.81
C GLU A 316 -21.31 16.44 0.39
N GLU A 317 -22.19 15.63 0.97
CA GLU A 317 -21.85 14.70 2.05
C GLU A 317 -20.76 13.70 1.62
N PHE A 318 -20.89 13.12 0.42
CA PHE A 318 -19.90 12.21 -0.13
C PHE A 318 -18.53 12.88 -0.29
N LEU A 319 -18.49 14.09 -0.87
CA LEU A 319 -17.25 14.84 -1.07
C LEU A 319 -16.59 15.21 0.26
N LYS A 320 -17.38 15.63 1.26
CA LYS A 320 -16.87 15.91 2.61
C LYS A 320 -16.28 14.66 3.26
N LYS A 321 -16.97 13.51 3.19
CA LYS A 321 -16.44 12.24 3.70
C LYS A 321 -15.18 11.81 2.96
N LYS A 322 -15.11 12.03 1.65
CA LYS A 322 -13.92 11.73 0.84
C LYS A 322 -12.74 12.61 1.23
N GLU A 323 -12.94 13.90 1.39
CA GLU A 323 -11.92 14.84 1.84
C GLU A 323 -11.42 14.48 3.25
N GLU A 324 -12.34 14.14 4.16
CA GLU A 324 -11.97 13.67 5.50
C GLU A 324 -11.13 12.39 5.43
N ALA A 325 -11.52 11.41 4.59
CA ALA A 325 -10.76 10.19 4.40
C ALA A 325 -9.35 10.45 3.82
N GLU A 326 -9.21 11.37 2.85
CA GLU A 326 -7.92 11.77 2.30
C GLU A 326 -7.04 12.47 3.35
N ASN A 327 -7.63 13.32 4.19
CA ASN A 327 -6.92 14.00 5.27
C ASN A 327 -6.50 13.05 6.40
N ARG A 328 -7.22 11.95 6.60
CA ARG A 328 -6.89 10.89 7.55
C ARG A 328 -6.00 9.79 6.97
N SER A 329 -5.71 9.82 5.66
CA SER A 329 -4.92 8.79 5.00
C SER A 329 -3.61 8.47 5.74
N HIS A 330 -3.37 7.19 6.04
CA HIS A 330 -2.14 6.74 6.70
C HIS A 330 -0.89 7.04 5.87
N LEU A 331 -1.00 7.15 4.55
CA LEU A 331 0.11 7.55 3.68
C LEU A 331 0.52 9.00 3.94
N LYS A 332 -0.46 9.91 4.03
CA LYS A 332 -0.24 11.33 4.31
C LYS A 332 0.27 11.55 5.73
N ILE A 333 -0.48 11.05 6.71
CA ILE A 333 -0.16 11.21 8.14
C ILE A 333 1.15 10.50 8.48
N GLY A 334 1.36 9.29 7.96
CA GLY A 334 2.59 8.52 8.20
C GLY A 334 3.83 9.24 7.70
N LYS A 335 3.75 9.92 6.53
CA LYS A 335 4.82 10.76 6.01
C LYS A 335 5.03 12.00 6.87
N GLU A 336 3.96 12.74 7.23
CA GLU A 336 4.02 13.94 8.06
C GLU A 336 4.64 13.67 9.45
N MET A 337 4.29 12.55 10.06
CA MET A 337 4.80 12.12 11.37
C MET A 337 6.13 11.36 11.31
N GLY A 338 6.62 11.01 10.11
CA GLY A 338 7.84 10.22 9.95
C GLY A 338 7.71 8.80 10.50
N LEU A 339 6.57 8.11 10.29
CA LEU A 339 6.32 6.78 10.83
C LEU A 339 6.91 5.68 9.96
N PHE A 340 6.86 5.83 8.64
CA PHE A 340 7.43 4.86 7.71
C PHE A 340 7.78 5.52 6.37
N VAL A 341 8.63 4.84 5.60
CA VAL A 341 9.02 5.24 4.27
C VAL A 341 8.93 4.06 3.31
N THR A 342 8.78 4.35 2.03
CA THR A 342 8.88 3.38 0.94
C THR A 342 10.09 3.73 0.09
N SER A 343 10.79 2.74 -0.44
CA SER A 343 11.98 2.92 -1.28
C SER A 343 11.88 2.04 -2.52
N GLU A 344 12.17 2.60 -3.68
CA GLU A 344 12.24 1.83 -4.94
C GLU A 344 13.30 0.74 -4.88
N LEU A 345 14.42 0.98 -4.18
CA LEU A 345 15.51 0.00 -4.01
C LEU A 345 15.10 -1.18 -3.12
N VAL A 346 14.20 -0.96 -2.17
CA VAL A 346 13.67 -2.04 -1.32
C VAL A 346 12.55 -2.77 -2.04
N GLY A 347 11.76 -2.05 -2.81
CA GLY A 347 10.70 -2.60 -3.64
C GLY A 347 9.28 -2.33 -3.10
N PRO A 348 8.27 -2.51 -3.97
CA PRO A 348 6.87 -2.23 -3.62
C PRO A 348 6.32 -3.24 -2.60
N GLY A 349 5.50 -2.76 -1.67
CA GLY A 349 4.89 -3.60 -0.63
C GLY A 349 5.86 -4.01 0.49
N LEU A 350 7.00 -3.34 0.60
CA LEU A 350 8.01 -3.55 1.63
C LEU A 350 8.30 -2.22 2.36
N PRO A 351 7.37 -1.74 3.20
CA PRO A 351 7.56 -0.49 3.92
C PRO A 351 8.68 -0.61 4.96
N LEU A 352 9.44 0.46 5.13
CA LEU A 352 10.46 0.60 6.16
C LEU A 352 9.86 1.41 7.32
N LEU A 353 9.72 0.81 8.49
CA LEU A 353 9.29 1.53 9.68
C LEU A 353 10.43 2.42 10.18
N ALA A 354 10.15 3.70 10.32
CA ALA A 354 11.06 4.66 10.94
C ALA A 354 10.99 4.56 12.49
N PRO A 355 11.89 5.18 13.25
CA PRO A 355 11.92 5.05 14.71
C PRO A 355 10.58 5.32 15.39
N LYS A 356 9.84 6.36 14.98
CA LYS A 356 8.52 6.68 15.54
C LYS A 356 7.47 5.61 15.21
N GLY A 357 7.51 5.03 14.01
CA GLY A 357 6.63 3.93 13.63
C GLY A 357 6.97 2.65 14.38
N MET A 358 8.25 2.40 14.64
CA MET A 358 8.68 1.23 15.40
C MET A 358 8.21 1.29 16.86
N ILE A 359 8.18 2.48 17.48
CA ILE A 359 7.61 2.66 18.81
C ILE A 359 6.14 2.20 18.86
N ILE A 360 5.31 2.67 17.93
CA ILE A 360 3.89 2.29 17.87
C ILE A 360 3.76 0.76 17.74
N ARG A 361 4.56 0.15 16.85
CA ARG A 361 4.55 -1.29 16.63
C ARG A 361 4.90 -2.06 17.90
N GLU A 362 5.93 -1.65 18.60
CA GLU A 362 6.38 -2.32 19.84
C GLU A 362 5.37 -2.16 20.98
N GLU A 363 4.78 -0.98 21.16
CA GLU A 363 3.72 -0.78 22.16
C GLU A 363 2.50 -1.70 21.90
N ILE A 364 2.10 -1.87 20.64
CA ILE A 364 1.02 -2.80 20.27
C ILE A 364 1.41 -4.24 20.63
N ILE A 365 2.62 -4.68 20.27
CA ILE A 365 3.12 -6.04 20.55
C ILE A 365 3.22 -6.28 22.06
N ASN A 366 3.73 -5.30 22.81
CA ASN A 366 3.87 -5.39 24.26
C ASN A 366 2.51 -5.51 24.93
N TYR A 367 1.53 -4.70 24.52
CA TYR A 367 0.19 -4.78 25.04
C TYR A 367 -0.49 -6.13 24.71
N LEU A 368 -0.35 -6.59 23.47
CA LEU A 368 -0.82 -7.93 23.11
C LEU A 368 -0.17 -9.01 23.97
N TRP A 369 1.13 -8.89 24.25
CA TRP A 369 1.79 -9.85 25.14
C TRP A 369 1.27 -9.80 26.58
N GLU A 370 1.07 -8.63 27.16
CA GLU A 370 0.48 -8.47 28.49
C GLU A 370 -0.87 -9.17 28.61
N LEU A 371 -1.73 -9.03 27.59
CA LEU A 371 -3.03 -9.69 27.55
C LEU A 371 -2.97 -11.22 27.48
N HIS A 372 -1.83 -11.78 27.07
CA HIS A 372 -1.67 -13.22 26.86
C HIS A 372 -0.84 -13.94 27.92
N GLN A 373 0.16 -13.27 28.52
CA GLN A 373 1.12 -13.92 29.41
C GLN A 373 0.46 -14.63 30.61
N ASP A 374 -0.54 -14.00 31.24
CA ASP A 374 -1.27 -14.55 32.40
C ASP A 374 -2.25 -15.66 32.01
N LYS A 375 -2.47 -15.85 30.72
CA LYS A 375 -3.32 -16.91 30.15
C LYS A 375 -2.51 -18.14 29.73
N GLY A 376 -1.23 -18.21 30.13
CA GLY A 376 -0.35 -19.34 29.89
C GLY A 376 0.21 -19.46 28.49
N TYR A 377 0.24 -18.37 27.71
CA TYR A 377 0.92 -18.35 26.44
C TYR A 377 2.44 -18.29 26.62
N GLN A 378 3.16 -18.95 25.72
CA GLN A 378 4.62 -18.99 25.67
C GLN A 378 5.12 -18.38 24.37
N LYS A 379 6.10 -17.46 24.45
CA LYS A 379 6.73 -16.90 23.26
C LYS A 379 7.59 -17.94 22.57
N VAL A 380 7.43 -18.05 21.27
CA VAL A 380 8.31 -18.84 20.39
C VAL A 380 8.87 -17.97 19.30
N TRP A 381 9.89 -18.45 18.60
CA TRP A 381 10.45 -17.82 17.41
C TRP A 381 10.72 -18.86 16.34
N THR A 382 10.39 -18.55 15.10
CA THR A 382 10.57 -19.45 13.97
C THR A 382 11.33 -18.75 12.83
N PRO A 383 12.22 -19.49 12.10
CA PRO A 383 12.99 -18.88 11.01
C PRO A 383 12.09 -18.44 9.86
N HIS A 384 12.58 -17.44 9.10
CA HIS A 384 11.82 -16.86 7.97
C HIS A 384 11.78 -17.78 6.75
N ILE A 385 12.68 -18.76 6.65
CA ILE A 385 12.77 -19.72 5.55
C ILE A 385 12.68 -21.15 6.07
N ALA A 386 12.05 -22.02 5.29
CA ALA A 386 12.05 -23.46 5.54
C ALA A 386 12.10 -24.23 4.21
N LYS A 387 12.43 -25.53 4.26
CA LYS A 387 12.41 -26.40 3.09
C LYS A 387 10.98 -26.45 2.51
N GLU A 388 10.87 -26.49 1.19
CA GLU A 388 9.58 -26.58 0.49
C GLU A 388 8.72 -27.76 0.96
N GLN A 389 9.37 -28.86 1.44
CA GLN A 389 8.67 -30.04 1.92
C GLN A 389 7.75 -29.73 3.11
N LEU A 390 8.11 -28.81 3.99
CA LEU A 390 7.26 -28.38 5.11
C LEU A 390 5.90 -27.85 4.63
N TYR A 391 5.94 -27.04 3.56
CA TYR A 391 4.73 -26.44 2.99
C TYR A 391 3.94 -27.38 2.09
N LYS A 392 4.59 -28.39 1.49
CA LYS A 392 3.92 -29.50 0.81
C LYS A 392 3.17 -30.37 1.81
N THR A 393 3.81 -30.72 2.93
CA THR A 393 3.18 -31.47 4.03
C THR A 393 1.96 -30.75 4.57
N SER A 394 2.04 -29.46 4.81
CA SER A 394 0.92 -28.68 5.34
C SER A 394 -0.16 -28.32 4.30
N GLY A 395 0.08 -28.47 3.01
CA GLY A 395 -0.85 -28.08 1.93
C GLY A 395 -0.77 -26.60 1.53
N HIS A 396 0.08 -25.81 2.19
CA HIS A 396 0.27 -24.39 1.84
C HIS A 396 0.92 -24.19 0.48
N TRP A 397 1.72 -25.17 0.01
CA TRP A 397 2.34 -25.15 -1.30
C TRP A 397 1.30 -25.03 -2.42
N ASP A 398 0.28 -25.87 -2.39
CA ASP A 398 -0.77 -25.87 -3.42
C ASP A 398 -1.71 -24.67 -3.28
N LYS A 399 -1.98 -24.25 -2.05
CA LYS A 399 -2.90 -23.15 -1.78
C LYS A 399 -2.35 -21.78 -2.18
N PHE A 400 -1.09 -21.49 -1.88
CA PHE A 400 -0.48 -20.20 -2.19
C PHE A 400 0.15 -20.13 -3.59
N GLY A 401 0.53 -21.27 -4.18
CA GLY A 401 0.97 -21.36 -5.58
C GLY A 401 2.00 -20.29 -5.98
N ASP A 402 1.54 -19.34 -6.79
CA ASP A 402 2.38 -18.25 -7.33
C ASP A 402 2.67 -17.13 -6.32
N GLU A 403 1.95 -17.09 -5.19
CA GLU A 403 2.21 -16.11 -4.13
C GLU A 403 3.38 -16.51 -3.21
N LEU A 404 3.99 -17.67 -3.45
CA LEU A 404 5.16 -18.14 -2.68
C LEU A 404 6.46 -17.50 -3.19
N PHE A 405 7.19 -16.84 -2.30
CA PHE A 405 8.59 -16.49 -2.57
C PHE A 405 9.48 -17.72 -2.48
N LYS A 406 9.96 -18.19 -3.63
CA LYS A 406 10.84 -19.36 -3.76
C LYS A 406 12.31 -18.92 -3.69
N VAL A 407 13.09 -19.55 -2.81
CA VAL A 407 14.51 -19.23 -2.57
C VAL A 407 15.35 -20.42 -2.95
N LYS A 408 16.23 -20.25 -3.93
CA LYS A 408 17.18 -21.28 -4.34
C LYS A 408 18.43 -21.20 -3.48
N GLY A 409 18.64 -22.18 -2.60
CA GLY A 409 19.88 -22.35 -1.86
C GLY A 409 20.93 -23.10 -2.68
N LYS A 410 22.12 -23.30 -2.09
CA LYS A 410 23.22 -24.05 -2.75
C LYS A 410 22.89 -25.54 -2.89
N THR A 411 22.24 -26.12 -1.90
CA THR A 411 21.94 -27.57 -1.83
C THR A 411 20.46 -27.87 -1.82
N ASP A 412 19.64 -27.00 -1.25
CA ASP A 412 18.20 -27.19 -1.05
C ASP A 412 17.41 -26.01 -1.60
N ASN A 413 16.14 -26.26 -1.92
CA ASN A 413 15.14 -25.22 -2.21
C ASN A 413 14.39 -24.87 -0.93
N PHE A 414 14.22 -23.57 -0.70
CA PHE A 414 13.51 -23.03 0.44
C PHE A 414 12.36 -22.16 0.00
N ILE A 415 11.48 -21.87 0.94
CA ILE A 415 10.36 -20.93 0.77
C ILE A 415 10.47 -19.91 1.91
N LEU A 416 10.27 -18.63 1.61
CA LEU A 416 9.93 -17.65 2.64
C LEU A 416 8.55 -18.01 3.19
N LYS A 417 8.42 -18.13 4.50
CA LYS A 417 7.21 -18.63 5.15
C LYS A 417 5.97 -17.79 4.79
N PRO A 418 4.94 -18.37 4.14
CA PRO A 418 3.67 -17.69 3.88
C PRO A 418 2.74 -17.69 5.10
N MET A 419 3.02 -18.58 6.07
CA MET A 419 2.30 -18.79 7.32
C MET A 419 3.24 -19.39 8.38
N ASN A 420 2.94 -19.19 9.66
CA ASN A 420 3.74 -19.72 10.78
C ASN A 420 3.27 -21.11 11.23
N CYS A 421 2.02 -21.49 10.99
CA CYS A 421 1.42 -22.72 11.50
C CYS A 421 2.31 -23.96 11.31
N PRO A 422 2.91 -24.23 10.12
CA PRO A 422 3.73 -25.44 9.95
C PRO A 422 4.93 -25.49 10.89
N HIS A 423 5.52 -24.34 11.24
CA HIS A 423 6.65 -24.28 12.18
C HIS A 423 6.21 -24.57 13.60
N HIS A 424 5.08 -24.01 14.05
CA HIS A 424 4.54 -24.28 15.38
C HIS A 424 4.14 -25.75 15.55
N MET A 425 3.66 -26.41 14.47
CA MET A 425 3.42 -27.86 14.48
C MET A 425 4.73 -28.62 14.75
N GLN A 426 5.84 -28.20 14.13
CA GLN A 426 7.15 -28.83 14.36
C GLN A 426 7.67 -28.59 15.78
N ILE A 427 7.43 -27.43 16.38
CA ILE A 427 7.78 -27.19 17.78
C ILE A 427 6.97 -28.12 18.68
N PHE A 428 5.66 -28.22 18.48
CA PHE A 428 4.81 -29.12 19.28
C PHE A 428 5.24 -30.58 19.12
N ASP A 429 5.49 -31.04 17.91
CA ASP A 429 5.88 -32.44 17.60
C ASP A 429 7.24 -32.82 18.18
N SER A 430 8.11 -31.84 18.50
CA SER A 430 9.43 -32.08 19.07
C SER A 430 9.40 -32.42 20.58
N PHE A 431 8.24 -32.29 21.23
CA PHE A 431 8.04 -32.58 22.63
C PHE A 431 7.00 -33.71 22.81
N SER A 432 7.07 -34.40 23.95
CA SER A 432 6.07 -35.40 24.34
C SER A 432 5.10 -34.78 25.34
N PHE A 433 3.84 -34.67 24.97
CA PHE A 433 2.79 -34.11 25.80
C PHE A 433 1.80 -35.17 26.27
N SER A 434 1.25 -34.97 27.45
CA SER A 434 0.09 -35.71 28.00
C SER A 434 -1.13 -34.79 28.05
N TYR A 435 -2.29 -35.36 28.31
CA TYR A 435 -3.53 -34.61 28.49
C TYR A 435 -3.45 -33.55 29.62
N ARG A 436 -2.52 -33.69 30.56
CA ARG A 436 -2.30 -32.75 31.67
C ARG A 436 -1.56 -31.50 31.24
N ASP A 437 -0.79 -31.61 30.16
CA ASP A 437 0.01 -30.50 29.63
C ASP A 437 -0.81 -29.61 28.67
N LEU A 438 -1.97 -30.11 28.22
CA LEU A 438 -2.85 -29.36 27.33
C LEU A 438 -3.83 -28.46 28.12
N PRO A 439 -4.09 -27.24 27.60
CA PRO A 439 -3.69 -26.72 26.31
C PRO A 439 -2.26 -26.11 26.31
N VAL A 440 -1.50 -26.37 25.25
CA VAL A 440 -0.21 -25.69 24.96
C VAL A 440 -0.50 -24.50 24.07
N ARG A 441 0.02 -23.30 24.43
CA ARG A 441 -0.30 -22.04 23.72
C ARG A 441 0.98 -21.32 23.32
N TYR A 442 1.18 -21.17 22.01
CA TYR A 442 2.31 -20.41 21.45
C TYR A 442 1.87 -19.04 20.98
N PHE A 443 2.76 -18.06 21.15
CA PHE A 443 2.61 -16.69 20.72
C PHE A 443 3.86 -16.25 19.97
N GLU A 444 3.71 -15.77 18.72
CA GLU A 444 4.82 -15.26 17.92
C GLU A 444 4.36 -14.06 17.09
N PRO A 445 4.84 -12.83 17.39
CA PRO A 445 4.70 -11.71 16.47
C PRO A 445 5.68 -11.91 15.31
N ALA A 446 5.25 -12.65 14.29
CA ALA A 446 6.10 -13.18 13.25
C ALA A 446 5.82 -12.57 11.88
N THR A 447 6.89 -12.31 11.13
CA THR A 447 6.77 -11.83 9.75
C THR A 447 6.64 -13.01 8.78
N ILE A 448 5.58 -12.98 7.98
CA ILE A 448 5.31 -13.89 6.87
C ILE A 448 5.41 -13.13 5.54
N TYR A 449 5.53 -13.86 4.43
CA TYR A 449 5.81 -13.26 3.13
C TYR A 449 4.86 -13.80 2.05
N ARG A 450 4.24 -12.89 1.29
CA ARG A 450 3.39 -13.24 0.15
C ARG A 450 3.70 -12.33 -1.03
N ASP A 451 3.93 -12.92 -2.22
CA ASP A 451 4.18 -12.15 -3.44
C ASP A 451 2.87 -11.61 -4.02
N GLU A 452 2.30 -10.68 -3.31
CA GLU A 452 1.09 -9.96 -3.68
C GLU A 452 1.28 -9.21 -5.01
N LYS A 453 0.24 -9.21 -5.86
CA LYS A 453 0.25 -8.48 -7.14
C LYS A 453 0.47 -6.99 -6.90
N SER A 454 1.31 -6.35 -7.69
CA SER A 454 1.69 -4.93 -7.52
C SER A 454 0.49 -3.99 -7.49
N GLY A 455 -0.56 -4.25 -8.30
CA GLY A 455 -1.77 -3.42 -8.33
C GLY A 455 -2.66 -3.51 -7.08
N GLN A 456 -2.37 -4.43 -6.16
CA GLN A 456 -3.12 -4.61 -4.92
C GLN A 456 -2.41 -3.98 -3.71
N LEU A 457 -1.16 -3.59 -3.85
CA LEU A 457 -0.36 -3.04 -2.76
C LEU A 457 -0.81 -1.62 -2.40
N LEU A 458 -0.94 -1.35 -1.08
CA LEU A 458 -1.40 -0.04 -0.61
C LEU A 458 -0.77 0.30 0.74
N GLY A 459 0.29 1.10 0.73
CA GLY A 459 0.95 1.60 1.93
C GLY A 459 1.24 0.52 2.96
N LEU A 460 0.73 0.68 4.17
CA LEU A 460 0.76 -0.34 5.24
C LEU A 460 -0.43 -1.30 5.18
N SER A 461 -1.53 -0.95 4.50
CA SER A 461 -2.77 -1.74 4.51
C SER A 461 -2.63 -3.07 3.77
N ARG A 462 -1.80 -3.12 2.71
CA ARG A 462 -1.52 -4.34 1.95
C ARG A 462 -0.06 -4.39 1.52
N VAL A 463 0.67 -5.29 2.13
CA VAL A 463 2.14 -5.41 2.04
C VAL A 463 2.55 -6.83 1.66
N ARG A 464 3.80 -7.02 1.23
CA ARG A 464 4.40 -8.33 0.93
C ARG A 464 5.06 -8.98 2.14
N ALA A 465 5.59 -8.18 3.06
CA ALA A 465 6.10 -8.63 4.35
C ALA A 465 5.08 -8.25 5.42
N ILE A 466 4.41 -9.24 5.97
CA ILE A 466 3.25 -9.10 6.86
C ILE A 466 3.65 -9.60 8.24
N THR A 467 3.65 -8.76 9.26
CA THR A 467 3.86 -9.21 10.64
C THR A 467 2.51 -9.51 11.27
N GLN A 468 2.30 -10.75 11.68
CA GLN A 468 1.09 -11.16 12.41
C GLN A 468 1.39 -11.33 13.89
N ASP A 469 0.43 -10.96 14.75
CA ASP A 469 0.43 -11.34 16.15
C ASP A 469 -0.08 -12.79 16.30
N ASP A 470 0.63 -13.70 15.68
CA ASP A 470 0.17 -15.07 15.46
C ASP A 470 0.23 -15.92 16.74
N GLY A 471 -0.72 -16.81 16.90
CA GLY A 471 -0.74 -17.78 17.99
C GLY A 471 -1.46 -19.06 17.65
N HIS A 472 -0.89 -20.16 18.15
CA HIS A 472 -1.42 -21.50 17.97
C HIS A 472 -1.60 -22.20 19.30
N LEU A 473 -2.83 -22.69 19.53
CA LEU A 473 -3.19 -23.41 20.74
C LEU A 473 -3.44 -24.86 20.37
N PHE A 474 -2.72 -25.76 21.03
CA PHE A 474 -2.90 -27.20 20.89
C PHE A 474 -3.75 -27.67 22.09
N CYS A 475 -4.95 -28.14 21.83
CA CYS A 475 -5.89 -28.46 22.86
C CYS A 475 -6.68 -29.73 22.57
N ARG A 476 -7.43 -30.22 23.57
CA ARG A 476 -8.39 -31.29 23.41
C ARG A 476 -9.69 -30.75 22.82
N VAL A 477 -10.48 -31.57 22.17
CA VAL A 477 -11.81 -31.21 21.64
C VAL A 477 -12.69 -30.60 22.76
N SER A 478 -12.64 -31.17 23.99
CA SER A 478 -13.38 -30.67 25.16
C SER A 478 -12.96 -29.27 25.63
N GLN A 479 -11.78 -28.82 25.28
CA GLN A 479 -11.22 -27.50 25.66
C GLN A 479 -11.51 -26.39 24.65
N ILE A 480 -11.93 -26.69 23.40
CA ILE A 480 -12.16 -25.70 22.32
C ILE A 480 -13.00 -24.53 22.82
N LYS A 481 -14.12 -24.83 23.49
CA LYS A 481 -15.07 -23.84 23.97
C LYS A 481 -14.42 -22.83 24.93
N GLN A 482 -13.66 -23.33 25.90
CA GLN A 482 -12.97 -22.51 26.89
C GLN A 482 -11.87 -21.67 26.24
N GLU A 483 -11.10 -22.25 25.34
CA GLU A 483 -10.03 -21.52 24.63
C GLU A 483 -10.59 -20.40 23.75
N VAL A 484 -11.65 -20.67 22.99
CA VAL A 484 -12.33 -19.63 22.19
C VAL A 484 -12.86 -18.51 23.09
N ALA A 485 -13.48 -18.84 24.25
CA ALA A 485 -13.95 -17.83 25.19
C ALA A 485 -12.81 -16.93 25.72
N THR A 486 -11.66 -17.52 26.02
CA THR A 486 -10.47 -16.80 26.46
C THR A 486 -9.97 -15.85 25.36
N ILE A 487 -9.89 -16.31 24.11
CA ILE A 487 -9.46 -15.48 22.98
C ILE A 487 -10.45 -14.33 22.75
N VAL A 488 -11.78 -14.60 22.81
CA VAL A 488 -12.81 -13.55 22.67
C VAL A 488 -12.69 -12.50 23.76
N SER A 489 -12.36 -12.89 25.01
CA SER A 489 -12.13 -11.91 26.09
C SER A 489 -10.94 -11.00 25.78
N VAL A 490 -9.85 -11.56 25.26
CA VAL A 490 -8.66 -10.79 24.85
C VAL A 490 -9.00 -9.82 23.70
N ILE A 491 -9.75 -10.30 22.69
CA ILE A 491 -10.19 -9.43 21.57
C ILE A 491 -11.00 -8.25 22.12
N ARG A 492 -11.99 -8.50 22.96
CA ARG A 492 -12.82 -7.43 23.52
C ARG A 492 -12.02 -6.42 24.32
N GLU A 493 -11.14 -6.87 25.20
CA GLU A 493 -10.29 -6.01 26.02
C GLU A 493 -9.35 -5.16 25.16
N PHE A 494 -8.69 -5.77 24.18
CA PHE A 494 -7.78 -5.09 23.26
C PHE A 494 -8.47 -3.98 22.46
N TYR A 495 -9.64 -4.27 21.86
CA TYR A 495 -10.37 -3.29 21.06
C TYR A 495 -11.10 -2.24 21.89
N ALA A 496 -11.51 -2.56 23.12
CA ALA A 496 -12.08 -1.59 24.07
C ALA A 496 -11.04 -0.52 24.45
N THR A 497 -9.79 -0.91 24.73
CA THR A 497 -8.67 0.02 25.01
C THR A 497 -8.37 0.97 23.86
N LEU A 498 -8.78 0.61 22.63
CA LEU A 498 -8.61 1.43 21.43
C LEU A 498 -9.90 2.19 21.03
N GLY A 499 -10.98 2.04 21.81
CA GLY A 499 -12.28 2.65 21.50
C GLY A 499 -12.95 2.11 20.24
N MET A 500 -12.57 0.91 19.78
CA MET A 500 -13.05 0.28 18.54
C MET A 500 -14.07 -0.85 18.81
N ASP A 501 -14.50 -1.06 20.03
CA ASP A 501 -15.39 -2.17 20.44
C ASP A 501 -16.89 -1.89 20.26
N LYS A 502 -17.29 -0.67 19.90
CA LYS A 502 -18.70 -0.24 19.86
C LYS A 502 -19.46 -0.80 18.67
N GLU A 503 -18.82 -0.89 17.52
CA GLU A 503 -19.44 -1.33 16.27
C GLU A 503 -18.59 -2.40 15.60
N TYR A 504 -18.94 -3.67 15.84
CA TYR A 504 -18.35 -4.81 15.15
C TYR A 504 -19.37 -5.90 14.92
N TRP A 505 -19.09 -6.76 13.95
CA TRP A 505 -19.82 -8.00 13.76
C TRP A 505 -18.82 -9.13 13.45
N VAL A 506 -19.30 -10.38 13.51
CA VAL A 506 -18.46 -11.55 13.35
C VAL A 506 -18.97 -12.40 12.18
N SER A 507 -18.08 -12.73 11.24
CA SER A 507 -18.35 -13.71 10.19
C SER A 507 -18.01 -15.10 10.70
N LEU A 508 -19.01 -15.97 10.86
CA LEU A 508 -18.78 -17.41 11.01
C LEU A 508 -18.64 -17.99 9.60
N SER A 509 -17.41 -18.08 9.12
CA SER A 509 -17.08 -18.57 7.78
C SER A 509 -16.95 -20.08 7.80
N VAL A 510 -17.82 -20.74 7.01
CA VAL A 510 -17.91 -22.19 6.90
C VAL A 510 -17.67 -22.66 5.46
N ARG A 511 -17.59 -23.99 5.25
CA ARG A 511 -17.43 -24.56 3.91
C ARG A 511 -18.55 -24.14 2.99
N GLY A 512 -18.22 -24.00 1.70
CA GLY A 512 -19.19 -23.86 0.61
C GLY A 512 -19.53 -25.21 -0.03
N GLU A 513 -20.28 -25.15 -1.13
CA GLU A 513 -20.72 -26.31 -1.89
C GLU A 513 -19.55 -27.10 -2.53
N ASP A 514 -18.52 -26.40 -3.02
CA ASP A 514 -17.34 -27.01 -3.62
C ASP A 514 -16.39 -27.55 -2.56
N LYS A 515 -16.59 -28.81 -2.18
CA LYS A 515 -15.80 -29.48 -1.14
C LYS A 515 -14.36 -29.75 -1.54
N SER A 516 -14.01 -29.69 -2.82
CA SER A 516 -12.63 -29.91 -3.30
C SER A 516 -11.63 -28.86 -2.83
N LYS A 517 -12.12 -27.69 -2.42
CA LYS A 517 -11.32 -26.59 -1.89
C LYS A 517 -10.82 -26.79 -0.46
N TYR A 518 -11.32 -27.82 0.23
CA TYR A 518 -11.11 -27.99 1.66
C TYR A 518 -10.43 -29.31 1.97
N LEU A 519 -9.54 -29.31 2.96
CA LEU A 519 -8.82 -30.49 3.43
C LEU A 519 -9.62 -31.21 4.53
N GLY A 520 -9.40 -32.54 4.69
CA GLY A 520 -9.90 -33.33 5.81
C GLY A 520 -11.22 -34.01 5.56
N THR A 521 -11.74 -34.69 6.61
CA THR A 521 -12.95 -35.52 6.55
C THR A 521 -14.21 -34.69 6.81
N GLU A 522 -15.36 -35.19 6.37
CA GLU A 522 -16.67 -34.58 6.62
C GLU A 522 -16.96 -34.45 8.14
N GLU A 523 -16.66 -35.51 8.90
CA GLU A 523 -16.90 -35.53 10.37
C GLU A 523 -16.07 -34.49 11.11
N ALA A 524 -14.79 -34.29 10.70
CA ALA A 524 -13.91 -33.28 11.28
C ALA A 524 -14.49 -31.87 11.05
N TRP A 525 -14.97 -31.60 9.85
CA TRP A 525 -15.58 -30.30 9.50
C TRP A 525 -16.88 -30.05 10.25
N VAL A 526 -17.79 -31.03 10.29
CA VAL A 526 -19.06 -30.90 11.02
C VAL A 526 -18.79 -30.62 12.50
N THR A 527 -17.81 -31.31 13.09
CA THR A 527 -17.41 -31.10 14.49
C THR A 527 -16.83 -29.70 14.72
N ALA A 528 -15.93 -29.25 13.82
CA ALA A 528 -15.30 -27.94 13.90
C ALA A 528 -16.32 -26.81 13.75
N GLU A 529 -17.18 -26.86 12.72
CA GLU A 529 -18.21 -25.85 12.48
C GLU A 529 -19.18 -25.73 13.64
N LYS A 530 -19.68 -26.88 14.16
CA LYS A 530 -20.59 -26.93 15.29
C LYS A 530 -19.94 -26.38 16.58
N SER A 531 -18.70 -26.76 16.85
CA SER A 531 -17.98 -26.29 18.04
C SER A 531 -17.77 -24.78 18.00
N LEU A 532 -17.39 -24.24 16.85
CA LEU A 532 -17.12 -22.82 16.68
C LEU A 532 -18.42 -22.00 16.71
N GLU A 533 -19.50 -22.49 16.11
CA GLU A 533 -20.81 -21.85 16.17
C GLU A 533 -21.38 -21.83 17.61
N GLN A 534 -21.22 -22.94 18.34
CA GLN A 534 -21.63 -23.00 19.71
C GLN A 534 -20.85 -22.01 20.60
N ALA A 535 -19.53 -21.94 20.40
CA ALA A 535 -18.68 -20.97 21.09
C ALA A 535 -19.11 -19.52 20.77
N ALA A 536 -19.45 -19.21 19.52
CA ALA A 536 -19.96 -17.89 19.13
C ALA A 536 -21.27 -17.53 19.83
N LYS A 537 -22.22 -18.47 19.92
CA LYS A 537 -23.51 -18.30 20.65
C LYS A 537 -23.32 -18.04 22.14
N GLU A 538 -22.50 -18.86 22.79
CA GLU A 538 -22.26 -18.74 24.23
C GLU A 538 -21.52 -17.46 24.62
N ASN A 539 -20.62 -17.00 23.76
CA ASN A 539 -19.96 -15.71 23.93
C ASN A 539 -20.80 -14.50 23.47
N LYS A 540 -22.05 -14.73 23.04
CA LYS A 540 -22.99 -13.69 22.62
C LYS A 540 -22.37 -12.78 21.52
N LEU A 541 -21.68 -13.39 20.55
CA LEU A 541 -21.10 -12.66 19.43
C LEU A 541 -22.20 -12.26 18.44
N PRO A 542 -22.15 -11.05 17.86
CA PRO A 542 -23.05 -10.61 16.79
C PRO A 542 -22.63 -11.25 15.46
N TYR A 543 -22.85 -12.57 15.31
CA TYR A 543 -22.32 -13.29 14.14
C TYR A 543 -23.35 -13.52 13.05
N LYS A 544 -22.83 -13.67 11.82
CA LYS A 544 -23.55 -14.15 10.62
C LYS A 544 -22.79 -15.34 10.06
N ARG A 545 -23.51 -16.43 9.70
CA ARG A 545 -22.95 -17.59 9.02
C ARG A 545 -22.77 -17.25 7.54
N ILE A 546 -21.56 -17.44 7.02
CA ILE A 546 -21.20 -17.18 5.61
C ILE A 546 -20.57 -18.45 5.03
N GLU A 547 -21.18 -18.97 3.98
CA GLU A 547 -20.71 -20.16 3.29
C GLU A 547 -19.65 -19.82 2.23
N GLY A 548 -18.66 -20.71 2.07
CA GLY A 548 -17.62 -20.57 1.06
C GLY A 548 -16.37 -19.80 1.50
N GLU A 549 -16.39 -19.15 2.66
CA GLU A 549 -15.33 -18.26 3.14
C GLU A 549 -14.42 -18.89 4.22
N ALA A 550 -14.59 -20.20 4.49
CA ALA A 550 -13.72 -20.92 5.42
C ALA A 550 -12.27 -21.00 4.90
N ALA A 551 -11.31 -21.14 5.83
CA ALA A 551 -9.96 -21.53 5.47
C ALA A 551 -9.95 -22.96 4.89
N PHE A 552 -8.97 -23.31 4.06
CA PHE A 552 -8.90 -24.64 3.45
C PHE A 552 -8.72 -25.77 4.47
N TYR A 553 -8.30 -25.45 5.69
CA TYR A 553 -8.04 -26.39 6.78
C TYR A 553 -9.07 -26.32 7.95
N GLY A 554 -9.96 -25.33 7.96
CA GLY A 554 -10.96 -25.24 9.03
C GLY A 554 -11.88 -24.02 8.95
N PRO A 555 -13.02 -24.05 9.68
CA PRO A 555 -13.91 -22.90 9.83
C PRO A 555 -13.28 -21.80 10.67
N LYS A 556 -13.79 -20.57 10.53
CA LYS A 556 -13.24 -19.41 11.23
C LYS A 556 -14.30 -18.42 11.71
N LEU A 557 -13.97 -17.70 12.78
CA LEU A 557 -14.65 -16.49 13.23
C LEU A 557 -13.77 -15.31 12.88
N ASP A 558 -14.20 -14.49 11.91
CA ASP A 558 -13.53 -13.25 11.55
C ASP A 558 -14.28 -12.08 12.18
N PHE A 559 -13.56 -11.22 12.90
CA PHE A 559 -14.11 -10.04 13.54
C PHE A 559 -13.90 -8.83 12.63
N LEU A 560 -15.00 -8.18 12.24
CA LEU A 560 -15.00 -7.01 11.39
C LEU A 560 -15.34 -5.79 12.23
N PHE A 561 -14.36 -4.92 12.42
CA PHE A 561 -14.49 -3.69 13.19
C PHE A 561 -14.67 -2.50 12.26
N LYS A 562 -15.45 -1.50 12.70
CA LYS A 562 -15.56 -0.24 11.99
C LYS A 562 -14.58 0.79 12.53
N ASP A 563 -13.92 1.48 11.62
CA ASP A 563 -13.10 2.64 11.98
C ASP A 563 -13.96 3.91 12.14
N SER A 564 -13.31 5.02 12.51
CA SER A 564 -13.99 6.33 12.68
C SER A 564 -14.60 6.91 11.40
N LEU A 565 -14.28 6.34 10.22
CA LEU A 565 -14.88 6.69 8.93
C LEU A 565 -16.01 5.72 8.53
N GLY A 566 -16.35 4.76 9.40
CA GLY A 566 -17.38 3.75 9.17
C GLY A 566 -16.96 2.63 8.20
N ARG A 567 -15.68 2.50 7.86
CA ARG A 567 -15.17 1.41 7.01
C ARG A 567 -14.96 0.15 7.83
N GLU A 568 -15.34 -0.99 7.27
CA GLU A 568 -15.19 -2.30 7.91
C GLU A 568 -13.81 -2.90 7.62
N TRP A 569 -13.16 -3.39 8.68
CA TRP A 569 -11.85 -4.02 8.63
C TRP A 569 -11.89 -5.38 9.32
N GLN A 570 -11.57 -6.43 8.57
CA GLN A 570 -11.29 -7.74 9.15
C GLN A 570 -9.93 -7.69 9.82
N LEU A 571 -9.90 -7.76 11.15
CA LEU A 571 -8.69 -7.63 11.95
C LEU A 571 -8.45 -8.90 12.77
N ALA A 572 -9.33 -9.24 13.73
CA ALA A 572 -9.14 -10.44 14.55
C ALA A 572 -9.75 -11.69 13.89
N THR A 573 -9.10 -12.83 14.11
CA THR A 573 -9.55 -14.12 13.57
C THR A 573 -9.30 -15.24 14.57
N ILE A 574 -10.26 -16.19 14.68
CA ILE A 574 -10.14 -17.45 15.40
C ILE A 574 -10.49 -18.58 14.43
N GLN A 575 -9.60 -19.56 14.25
CA GLN A 575 -9.81 -20.68 13.34
C GLN A 575 -9.64 -22.00 14.07
N CYS A 576 -10.52 -22.94 13.81
CA CYS A 576 -10.48 -24.28 14.42
C CYS A 576 -10.02 -25.31 13.39
N ASP A 577 -8.88 -25.94 13.63
CA ASP A 577 -8.18 -26.79 12.70
C ASP A 577 -7.99 -28.22 13.23
N PHE A 578 -8.61 -29.17 12.54
CA PHE A 578 -8.45 -30.61 12.76
C PHE A 578 -7.51 -31.24 11.74
N ASN A 579 -7.15 -30.54 10.66
CA ASN A 579 -6.48 -31.07 9.48
C ASN A 579 -4.96 -31.02 9.58
N LEU A 580 -4.39 -29.89 9.97
CA LEU A 580 -2.93 -29.79 10.11
C LEU A 580 -2.38 -30.74 11.19
N PRO A 581 -3.02 -30.93 12.36
CA PRO A 581 -2.61 -31.96 13.29
C PRO A 581 -2.56 -33.37 12.69
N GLU A 582 -3.47 -33.69 11.78
CA GLU A 582 -3.47 -34.96 11.06
C GLU A 582 -2.32 -35.05 10.08
N ARG A 583 -2.13 -34.04 9.26
CA ARG A 583 -1.07 -34.00 8.23
C ARG A 583 0.34 -34.07 8.81
N PHE A 584 0.55 -33.49 9.97
CA PHE A 584 1.80 -33.55 10.74
C PHE A 584 1.86 -34.74 11.72
N ASN A 585 0.82 -35.57 11.74
CA ASN A 585 0.69 -36.73 12.65
C ASN A 585 0.98 -36.36 14.12
N LEU A 586 0.50 -35.20 14.58
CA LEU A 586 0.65 -34.76 15.95
C LEU A 586 -0.10 -35.65 16.93
N GLY A 587 0.37 -35.74 18.18
CA GLY A 587 -0.32 -36.54 19.19
C GLY A 587 0.09 -36.17 20.61
N TYR A 588 -0.80 -36.47 21.55
CA TYR A 588 -0.56 -36.43 22.99
C TYR A 588 -1.05 -37.72 23.63
N MET A 589 -0.61 -38.03 24.86
CA MET A 589 -1.06 -39.20 25.61
C MET A 589 -2.29 -38.83 26.43
N ASN A 590 -3.40 -39.57 26.23
CA ASN A 590 -4.64 -39.39 27.00
C ASN A 590 -4.59 -40.07 28.37
N GLU A 591 -5.69 -40.04 29.11
CA GLU A 591 -5.83 -40.64 30.46
C GLU A 591 -5.65 -42.16 30.45
N GLU A 592 -5.92 -42.81 29.32
CA GLU A 592 -5.76 -44.25 29.14
C GLU A 592 -4.39 -44.65 28.56
N SER A 593 -3.44 -43.73 28.54
CA SER A 593 -2.11 -43.91 27.92
C SER A 593 -2.19 -44.26 26.41
N LYS A 594 -3.26 -43.83 25.75
CA LYS A 594 -3.40 -43.92 24.28
C LYS A 594 -3.02 -42.61 23.63
N ARG A 595 -2.43 -42.70 22.44
CA ARG A 595 -2.12 -41.52 21.66
C ARG A 595 -3.38 -40.95 21.00
N GLU A 596 -3.70 -39.70 21.31
CA GLU A 596 -4.78 -38.94 20.71
C GLU A 596 -4.26 -37.73 19.95
N ARG A 597 -5.05 -37.25 18.99
CA ARG A 597 -4.71 -36.10 18.15
C ARG A 597 -5.25 -34.81 18.77
N PRO A 598 -4.42 -33.76 18.94
CA PRO A 598 -4.91 -32.47 19.41
C PRO A 598 -5.70 -31.76 18.31
N VAL A 599 -6.54 -30.82 18.71
CA VAL A 599 -7.11 -29.78 17.84
C VAL A 599 -6.21 -28.56 17.93
N VAL A 600 -6.05 -27.85 16.81
CA VAL A 600 -5.31 -26.57 16.82
C VAL A 600 -6.28 -25.41 16.63
N ILE A 601 -6.17 -24.42 17.51
CA ILE A 601 -6.85 -23.14 17.35
C ILE A 601 -5.80 -22.12 16.92
N HIS A 602 -5.98 -21.57 15.71
CA HIS A 602 -5.18 -20.45 15.21
C HIS A 602 -5.87 -19.17 15.65
N ARG A 603 -5.12 -18.19 16.11
CA ARG A 603 -5.68 -16.89 16.44
C ARG A 603 -4.75 -15.74 16.04
N ALA A 604 -5.35 -14.64 15.64
CA ALA A 604 -4.74 -13.32 15.56
C ALA A 604 -5.70 -12.32 16.19
N ILE A 605 -5.19 -11.39 16.99
CA ILE A 605 -5.99 -10.36 17.66
C ILE A 605 -5.99 -9.07 16.81
N SER A 606 -4.82 -8.57 16.42
CA SER A 606 -4.66 -7.41 15.54
C SER A 606 -4.59 -7.79 14.05
N GLY A 607 -4.31 -9.05 13.74
CA GLY A 607 -4.04 -9.55 12.40
C GLY A 607 -2.66 -9.10 11.90
N SER A 608 -2.59 -8.48 10.72
CA SER A 608 -1.36 -7.84 10.24
C SER A 608 -1.10 -6.56 11.01
N LEU A 609 0.05 -6.45 11.68
CA LEU A 609 0.45 -5.24 12.41
C LEU A 609 0.57 -4.04 11.48
N GLU A 610 1.06 -4.21 10.26
CA GLU A 610 1.16 -3.13 9.28
C GLU A 610 -0.24 -2.61 8.91
N ARG A 611 -1.18 -3.51 8.59
CA ARG A 611 -2.58 -3.15 8.32
C ARG A 611 -3.21 -2.51 9.55
N PHE A 612 -3.01 -3.08 10.71
CA PHE A 612 -3.55 -2.56 11.96
C PHE A 612 -3.03 -1.14 12.26
N MET A 613 -1.72 -0.91 12.07
CA MET A 613 -1.14 0.43 12.17
C MET A 613 -1.78 1.40 11.17
N SER A 614 -2.03 0.99 9.92
CA SER A 614 -2.72 1.85 8.95
C SER A 614 -4.11 2.24 9.44
N VAL A 615 -4.86 1.27 9.98
CA VAL A 615 -6.21 1.51 10.54
C VAL A 615 -6.14 2.45 11.74
N LEU A 616 -5.20 2.26 12.68
CA LEU A 616 -5.03 3.14 13.84
C LEU A 616 -4.63 4.56 13.46
N ILE A 617 -3.70 4.73 12.50
CA ILE A 617 -3.29 6.05 12.00
C ILE A 617 -4.52 6.80 11.48
N GLU A 618 -5.37 6.14 10.70
CA GLU A 618 -6.56 6.74 10.11
C GLU A 618 -7.69 6.92 11.13
N HIS A 619 -7.88 5.96 12.04
CA HIS A 619 -8.89 6.01 13.11
C HIS A 619 -8.64 7.22 14.03
N PHE A 620 -7.42 7.38 14.52
CA PHE A 620 -7.04 8.48 15.39
C PHE A 620 -6.62 9.76 14.64
N ALA A 621 -6.61 9.76 13.31
CA ALA A 621 -6.05 10.85 12.49
C ALA A 621 -4.62 11.23 12.95
N GLY A 622 -3.82 10.24 13.40
CA GLY A 622 -2.48 10.40 13.97
C GLY A 622 -2.43 10.93 15.40
N LYS A 623 -3.56 11.30 16.01
CA LYS A 623 -3.65 11.74 17.42
C LYS A 623 -3.83 10.53 18.34
N PHE A 624 -2.82 9.67 18.39
CA PHE A 624 -2.87 8.43 19.17
C PHE A 624 -3.14 8.67 20.66
N PRO A 625 -3.78 7.73 21.39
CA PRO A 625 -3.76 7.72 22.84
C PRO A 625 -2.34 7.87 23.38
N LEU A 626 -2.17 8.45 24.55
CA LEU A 626 -0.86 8.85 25.05
C LEU A 626 0.12 7.68 25.12
N TRP A 627 -0.34 6.52 25.53
CA TRP A 627 0.49 5.31 25.61
C TRP A 627 1.03 4.83 24.26
N LEU A 628 0.31 5.07 23.13
CA LEU A 628 0.75 4.76 21.77
C LEU A 628 1.54 5.90 21.11
N SER A 629 1.49 7.12 21.62
CA SER A 629 2.13 8.27 21.02
C SER A 629 3.65 8.11 20.95
N PRO A 630 4.29 8.21 19.78
CA PRO A 630 5.75 8.10 19.67
C PRO A 630 6.48 9.15 20.52
N VAL A 631 5.95 10.37 20.56
CA VAL A 631 6.37 11.44 21.44
C VAL A 631 5.22 11.79 22.35
N GLN A 632 5.33 11.45 23.63
CA GLN A 632 4.27 11.67 24.61
C GLN A 632 4.27 13.10 25.11
N VAL A 633 5.45 13.65 25.35
CA VAL A 633 5.63 15.04 25.81
C VAL A 633 6.72 15.70 24.97
N LYS A 634 6.47 16.91 24.47
CA LYS A 634 7.48 17.75 23.85
C LYS A 634 7.65 19.02 24.66
N ILE A 635 8.85 19.25 25.19
CA ILE A 635 9.18 20.45 25.97
C ILE A 635 9.82 21.44 25.01
N VAL A 636 9.27 22.65 24.95
CA VAL A 636 9.76 23.74 24.11
C VAL A 636 10.25 24.92 24.98
N THR A 637 11.47 25.35 24.77
CA THR A 637 12.05 26.47 25.50
C THR A 637 11.86 27.81 24.80
N VAL A 638 11.58 28.86 25.54
CA VAL A 638 11.44 30.24 25.00
C VAL A 638 12.79 30.80 24.62
N ASN A 639 13.82 30.55 25.43
CA ASN A 639 15.20 30.98 25.20
C ASN A 639 16.21 30.00 25.86
N ASP A 640 17.51 30.19 25.59
CA ASP A 640 18.58 29.28 26.01
C ASP A 640 18.73 29.17 27.53
N ARG A 641 18.44 30.26 28.28
CA ARG A 641 18.52 30.23 29.76
C ARG A 641 17.48 29.35 30.41
N ASN A 642 16.40 28.98 29.67
CA ASN A 642 15.38 28.07 30.16
C ASN A 642 15.72 26.59 29.96
N VAL A 643 16.75 26.25 29.17
CA VAL A 643 17.13 24.89 28.80
C VAL A 643 17.52 24.04 30.01
N HIS A 644 18.17 24.65 31.02
CA HIS A 644 18.58 23.92 32.22
C HIS A 644 17.37 23.34 32.96
N PHE A 645 16.36 24.14 33.28
CA PHE A 645 15.14 23.72 33.96
C PHE A 645 14.32 22.75 33.08
N ALA A 646 14.19 23.03 31.78
CA ALA A 646 13.53 22.13 30.84
C ALA A 646 14.20 20.74 30.83
N SER A 647 15.54 20.70 30.87
CA SER A 647 16.30 19.43 30.93
C SER A 647 16.11 18.66 32.23
N GLU A 648 15.90 19.36 33.37
CA GLU A 648 15.53 18.70 34.64
C GLU A 648 14.16 18.01 34.51
N VAL A 649 13.16 18.70 33.91
CA VAL A 649 11.83 18.13 33.68
C VAL A 649 11.92 16.93 32.72
N VAL A 650 12.73 17.00 31.65
CA VAL A 650 13.00 15.89 30.75
C VAL A 650 13.54 14.69 31.50
N LYS A 651 14.52 14.89 32.40
CA LYS A 651 15.09 13.79 33.20
C LYS A 651 14.07 13.12 34.09
N LEU A 652 13.19 13.89 34.74
CA LEU A 652 12.12 13.36 35.59
C LEU A 652 11.15 12.48 34.76
N LEU A 653 10.67 13.00 33.64
CA LEU A 653 9.76 12.25 32.75
C LEU A 653 10.41 10.96 32.21
N ARG A 654 11.68 11.03 31.79
CA ARG A 654 12.42 9.84 31.32
C ARG A 654 12.64 8.79 32.39
N ALA A 655 12.88 9.21 33.64
CA ALA A 655 13.03 8.30 34.76
C ALA A 655 11.77 7.45 35.00
N GLU A 656 10.61 8.02 34.68
CA GLU A 656 9.29 7.34 34.75
C GLU A 656 8.92 6.63 33.44
N GLY A 657 9.85 6.50 32.49
CA GLY A 657 9.63 5.82 31.22
C GLY A 657 8.84 6.59 30.16
N ILE A 658 8.62 7.88 30.36
CA ILE A 658 7.88 8.73 29.41
C ILE A 658 8.76 9.11 28.22
N ARG A 659 8.25 8.99 27.01
CA ARG A 659 8.90 9.38 25.74
C ARG A 659 8.81 10.89 25.58
N VAL A 660 9.88 11.59 25.95
CA VAL A 660 9.94 13.05 25.98
C VAL A 660 11.06 13.58 25.07
N GLU A 661 10.74 14.59 24.28
CA GLU A 661 11.69 15.36 23.46
C GLU A 661 11.82 16.79 23.98
N LEU A 662 13.04 17.34 23.90
CA LEU A 662 13.33 18.74 24.17
C LEU A 662 13.57 19.48 22.85
N ASP A 663 12.85 20.57 22.62
CA ASP A 663 13.08 21.48 21.50
C ASP A 663 13.69 22.77 22.02
N ASP A 664 15.03 22.84 22.01
CA ASP A 664 15.86 23.96 22.39
C ASP A 664 16.41 24.74 21.19
N ARG A 665 15.91 24.49 19.98
CA ARG A 665 16.32 25.20 18.75
C ARG A 665 16.16 26.71 18.91
N THR A 666 17.03 27.47 18.24
CA THR A 666 16.93 28.95 18.17
C THR A 666 15.84 29.34 17.16
N GLU A 667 14.58 29.14 17.56
CA GLU A 667 13.39 29.43 16.78
C GLU A 667 12.30 30.08 17.63
N SER A 668 11.35 30.79 17.01
CA SER A 668 10.23 31.37 17.75
C SER A 668 9.37 30.28 18.40
N ILE A 669 8.85 30.60 19.60
CA ILE A 669 7.98 29.68 20.34
C ILE A 669 6.77 29.26 19.52
N GLY A 670 6.18 30.17 18.74
CA GLY A 670 5.05 29.87 17.86
C GLY A 670 5.39 28.83 16.80
N ARG A 671 6.63 28.85 16.25
CA ARG A 671 7.10 27.85 15.31
C ARG A 671 7.32 26.48 15.97
N LYS A 672 8.00 26.45 17.12
CA LYS A 672 8.21 25.22 17.90
C LYS A 672 6.87 24.55 18.27
N VAL A 673 5.89 25.29 18.74
CA VAL A 673 4.55 24.81 19.08
C VAL A 673 3.85 24.30 17.83
N ARG A 674 3.90 25.01 16.71
CA ARG A 674 3.32 24.58 15.43
C ARG A 674 3.95 23.27 14.93
N ASP A 675 5.27 23.16 14.97
CA ASP A 675 6.00 21.95 14.59
C ASP A 675 5.54 20.76 15.46
N ALA A 676 5.46 20.95 16.78
CA ALA A 676 4.99 19.95 17.72
C ALA A 676 3.51 19.53 17.46
N GLN A 677 2.64 20.48 17.10
CA GLN A 677 1.26 20.20 16.70
C GLN A 677 1.19 19.41 15.38
N MET A 678 2.04 19.73 14.42
CA MET A 678 2.16 18.96 13.15
C MET A 678 2.63 17.52 13.41
N GLU A 679 3.52 17.31 14.36
CA GLU A 679 3.97 15.98 14.81
C GLU A 679 2.90 15.24 15.64
N ARG A 680 1.79 15.89 15.99
CA ARG A 680 0.68 15.32 16.78
C ARG A 680 1.12 14.75 18.13
N VAL A 681 2.05 15.43 18.81
CA VAL A 681 2.53 14.99 20.12
C VAL A 681 1.43 15.01 21.18
N GLY A 682 1.59 14.24 22.24
CA GLY A 682 0.61 14.14 23.34
C GLY A 682 0.42 15.46 24.06
N TYR A 683 1.47 15.95 24.69
CA TYR A 683 1.50 17.21 25.40
C TYR A 683 2.63 18.11 24.91
N ILE A 684 2.37 19.41 24.78
CA ILE A 684 3.39 20.43 24.49
C ILE A 684 3.57 21.26 25.76
N VAL A 685 4.76 21.21 26.34
CA VAL A 685 5.11 21.93 27.55
C VAL A 685 6.00 23.10 27.19
N THR A 686 5.53 24.34 27.45
CA THR A 686 6.31 25.55 27.22
C THR A 686 7.03 25.96 28.50
N VAL A 687 8.33 26.23 28.39
CA VAL A 687 9.17 26.69 29.49
C VAL A 687 9.78 28.04 29.12
N GLY A 688 9.30 29.08 29.79
CA GLY A 688 9.82 30.42 29.74
C GLY A 688 10.34 30.88 31.10
N ASP A 689 10.68 32.15 31.22
CA ASP A 689 11.27 32.69 32.45
C ASP A 689 10.34 32.60 33.67
N LYS A 690 9.02 32.80 33.47
CA LYS A 690 8.02 32.68 34.52
C LYS A 690 7.93 31.23 35.06
N GLU A 691 7.98 30.27 34.15
CA GLU A 691 7.92 28.84 34.50
C GLU A 691 9.19 28.45 35.28
N VAL A 692 10.35 28.95 34.91
CA VAL A 692 11.62 28.72 35.62
C VAL A 692 11.59 29.36 37.02
N GLU A 693 11.16 30.62 37.13
CA GLU A 693 11.10 31.37 38.42
C GLU A 693 10.16 30.67 39.41
N LYS A 694 8.96 30.30 38.96
CA LYS A 694 7.94 29.67 39.80
C LYS A 694 8.11 28.17 39.96
N LYS A 695 8.98 27.53 39.20
CA LYS A 695 9.14 26.06 39.09
C LYS A 695 7.84 25.35 38.70
N VAL A 696 7.14 25.89 37.73
CA VAL A 696 5.88 25.37 37.18
C VAL A 696 5.98 25.16 35.67
N LEU A 697 4.94 24.66 35.04
CA LEU A 697 4.85 24.37 33.61
C LEU A 697 3.64 25.05 32.98
N ALA A 698 3.76 25.46 31.71
CA ALA A 698 2.63 25.80 30.87
C ALA A 698 2.38 24.62 29.93
N VAL A 699 1.31 23.87 30.17
CA VAL A 699 1.01 22.59 29.50
C VAL A 699 -0.13 22.75 28.50
N ARG A 700 0.11 22.46 27.23
CA ARG A 700 -0.90 22.44 26.17
C ARG A 700 -1.30 20.98 25.87
N GLY A 701 -2.58 20.68 26.02
CA GLY A 701 -3.17 19.41 25.61
C GLY A 701 -3.43 19.31 24.10
N ARG A 702 -3.90 18.15 23.65
CA ARG A 702 -4.27 17.89 22.25
C ARG A 702 -5.52 18.65 21.78
N ASP A 703 -6.39 19.03 22.72
CA ASP A 703 -7.55 19.90 22.51
C ASP A 703 -7.16 21.36 22.21
N GLY A 704 -5.89 21.69 22.42
CA GLY A 704 -5.33 23.03 22.25
C GLY A 704 -5.44 23.90 23.49
N GLU A 705 -6.11 23.44 24.57
CA GLU A 705 -6.19 24.15 25.84
C GLU A 705 -4.81 24.26 26.51
N VAL A 706 -4.55 25.38 27.14
CA VAL A 706 -3.30 25.61 27.87
C VAL A 706 -3.59 25.78 29.34
N LYS A 707 -3.03 24.90 30.15
CA LYS A 707 -3.02 25.02 31.62
C LYS A 707 -1.72 25.65 32.07
N PHE A 708 -1.82 26.77 32.80
CA PHE A 708 -0.68 27.47 33.35
C PHE A 708 -0.45 27.07 34.81
N ASP A 709 0.74 27.42 35.32
CA ASP A 709 1.13 27.19 36.72
C ASP A 709 0.97 25.72 37.19
N VAL A 710 1.16 24.76 36.27
CA VAL A 710 1.08 23.33 36.57
C VAL A 710 2.34 22.89 37.31
N SER A 711 2.19 22.21 38.48
CA SER A 711 3.37 21.74 39.21
C SER A 711 4.07 20.60 38.46
N VAL A 712 5.40 20.58 38.46
CA VAL A 712 6.21 19.57 37.75
C VAL A 712 5.84 18.14 38.21
N GLN A 713 5.78 17.91 39.53
CA GLN A 713 5.45 16.60 40.08
C GLN A 713 4.02 16.17 39.78
N GLY A 714 3.08 17.13 39.80
CA GLY A 714 1.68 16.86 39.41
C GLY A 714 1.59 16.42 37.97
N PHE A 715 2.24 17.17 37.05
CA PHE A 715 2.26 16.82 35.64
C PHE A 715 2.89 15.46 35.36
N VAL A 716 4.06 15.16 35.96
CA VAL A 716 4.72 13.86 35.81
C VAL A 716 3.80 12.74 36.26
N ARG A 717 3.19 12.86 37.46
CA ARG A 717 2.26 11.85 37.96
C ARG A 717 1.07 11.63 37.02
N ASP A 718 0.41 12.73 36.60
CA ASP A 718 -0.79 12.65 35.76
C ASP A 718 -0.49 12.02 34.40
N VAL A 719 0.66 12.33 33.78
CA VAL A 719 1.12 11.70 32.51
C VAL A 719 1.41 10.21 32.68
N VAL A 720 2.07 9.83 33.78
CA VAL A 720 2.37 8.41 34.10
C VAL A 720 1.09 7.60 34.31
N GLU A 721 0.12 8.17 35.03
CA GLU A 721 -1.18 7.54 35.28
C GLU A 721 -1.95 7.35 33.98
N GLU A 722 -2.05 8.39 33.11
CA GLU A 722 -2.71 8.30 31.79
C GLU A 722 -2.07 7.22 30.90
N VAL A 723 -0.73 7.16 30.86
CA VAL A 723 -0.02 6.14 30.09
C VAL A 723 -0.29 4.74 30.63
N ARG A 724 -0.27 4.58 31.96
CA ARG A 724 -0.48 3.27 32.61
C ARG A 724 -1.90 2.78 32.46
N GLU A 725 -2.89 3.65 32.57
CA GLU A 725 -4.30 3.33 32.42
C GLU A 725 -4.71 3.15 30.95
N ARG A 726 -3.82 3.46 29.99
CA ARG A 726 -4.09 3.46 28.55
C ARG A 726 -5.33 4.26 28.18
N GLY A 727 -5.50 5.45 28.79
CA GLY A 727 -6.59 6.37 28.51
C GLY A 727 -6.68 6.73 27.01
N LEU A 728 -7.93 6.92 26.51
CA LEU A 728 -8.23 7.31 25.13
C LEU A 728 -8.10 8.83 24.93
#